data_02586882636ba71e4bcdc2d1d6595c9b
#
_entry.id   02586882636ba71e4bcdc2d1d6595c9b
#
_cell.length_a   1.000
_cell.length_b   1.000
_cell.length_c   1.000
_cell.angle_alpha   90.00
_cell.angle_beta   90.00
_cell.angle_gamma   90.00
#
_symmetry.space_group_name_H-M   'P 1'
#
loop_
_entity.id
_entity.type
_entity.pdbx_description
1 polymer ?
#
loop_
_entity_poly.entity_id
_entity_poly.type
_entity_poly.pdbx_seq_one_letter_code
_entity_poly.pdbx_strand_id
1 'polypeptide(L)'
;MKRMLIGWILTVLLLMGGGALAQEEHFSFILPDNENLASVAVGEDGTLFIRTYQGLFRLEPDAQTMTELPLPPEDAFMLTGVWDGKVYMVNSAYEGLVSFYALSPDGETWSCAATLDTDILNYGIKNALLLEGCIYCTLQGESGVDTLLAYDIPSGETKICGDFGDADLEVTAVGLFPVEEGVATFLYDYDYENNTQENWLLRYDRDSGSITREEIDFQQDGYVQVVARDDAGMYWMVISDGSSGALYQGASLESLAEVAAPLTESVQGLIFRDQDCLIQQYEQLFSYRVLQDAWCNLVVANYRDYRSSAFLLETGIAVTNVYQDAADILTQKNGDVDIICLDLNDATSLRTLKEKGYFVDLNANPTLKAYGERLYPRIQEALTTEDGQLVAWLLSCTGSFMQLDLPDEVMEEYGLTIPTTFGELLDEAARLQEETDFYDMGYQLVDISLDQENLVNEVLKRFFLEQQAQGGKVDFHNPELRALLERILTELPVSASMDYEAWPALMWGGCTSPISANDLLLPRIGENSPDTLGVHVNLAVVNPYSDQPEEAMAYLEYLALHNGMDDYMLYADMTQPLLNEHTQQRLEEIDQALAELAQQEQNAEVRDQVLALEQEREFTADNLYLIGEADIAAWQKAAAAMVIPEENFYTQEIMQLRDRLLQGNLSLDGFLDQCSQHMEMIYAERGE
;
A
#
# COMPACT_ATOMS: atom_id res chain seq x y z
N MET A 1 -31.43 7.23 -1.05
CA MET A 1 -32.21 5.97 -1.25
C MET A 1 -31.30 4.72 -1.23
N LYS A 2 -29.97 4.82 -1.46
CA LYS A 2 -29.02 3.69 -1.32
C LYS A 2 -28.68 3.34 0.15
N ARG A 3 -28.67 4.31 1.06
CA ARG A 3 -28.41 4.09 2.51
C ARG A 3 -29.42 3.19 3.25
N MET A 4 -30.61 2.95 2.68
CA MET A 4 -31.60 2.04 3.26
C MET A 4 -31.47 0.57 2.82
N LEU A 5 -30.65 0.28 1.79
CA LEU A 5 -30.53 -1.10 1.28
C LEU A 5 -29.46 -1.91 2.03
N ILE A 6 -28.38 -1.27 2.50
CA ILE A 6 -27.29 -1.95 3.22
C ILE A 6 -27.75 -2.45 4.61
N GLY A 7 -28.57 -1.66 5.32
CA GLY A 7 -29.13 -2.07 6.61
C GLY A 7 -30.07 -3.27 6.57
N TRP A 8 -30.60 -3.65 5.39
CA TRP A 8 -31.51 -4.79 5.26
C TRP A 8 -30.81 -6.09 4.87
N ILE A 9 -29.62 -6.04 4.30
CA ILE A 9 -28.86 -7.24 3.93
C ILE A 9 -28.22 -7.86 5.17
N LEU A 10 -27.72 -7.05 6.11
CA LEU A 10 -27.19 -7.53 7.40
C LEU A 10 -28.24 -8.27 8.26
N THR A 11 -29.53 -7.86 8.20
CA THR A 11 -30.59 -8.49 9.01
C THR A 11 -31.07 -9.83 8.43
N VAL A 12 -30.82 -10.13 7.17
CA VAL A 12 -31.27 -11.38 6.51
C VAL A 12 -30.25 -12.50 6.60
N LEU A 13 -28.95 -12.21 6.69
CA LEU A 13 -27.90 -13.21 6.88
C LEU A 13 -27.89 -13.82 8.29
N LEU A 14 -28.36 -13.08 9.30
CA LEU A 14 -28.51 -13.54 10.71
C LEU A 14 -29.63 -14.57 10.92
N LEU A 15 -30.47 -14.82 9.91
CA LEU A 15 -31.65 -15.70 10.05
C LEU A 15 -31.54 -17.08 9.41
N MET A 16 -30.41 -17.42 8.76
CA MET A 16 -30.24 -18.70 8.06
C MET A 16 -29.18 -19.66 8.63
N GLY A 17 -28.50 -19.32 9.69
CA GLY A 17 -27.52 -20.19 10.37
C GLY A 17 -28.09 -20.85 11.61
N GLY A 18 -28.49 -22.12 11.53
CA GLY A 18 -28.95 -22.88 12.67
C GLY A 18 -27.81 -23.26 13.59
N GLY A 19 -27.92 -22.85 14.88
CA GLY A 19 -27.19 -23.48 15.98
C GLY A 19 -25.92 -22.79 16.47
N ALA A 20 -25.73 -21.50 16.26
CA ALA A 20 -24.67 -20.74 16.94
C ALA A 20 -25.02 -20.64 18.44
N LEU A 21 -24.14 -21.12 19.29
CA LEU A 21 -24.01 -20.66 20.67
C LEU A 21 -23.89 -19.12 20.57
N ALA A 22 -24.64 -18.37 21.38
CA ALA A 22 -24.53 -16.93 21.41
C ALA A 22 -23.05 -16.57 21.68
N GLN A 23 -22.30 -16.17 20.63
CA GLN A 23 -21.00 -15.55 20.78
C GLN A 23 -21.24 -14.24 21.54
N GLU A 24 -20.42 -13.95 22.53
CA GLU A 24 -20.39 -12.63 23.14
C GLU A 24 -20.03 -11.63 22.02
N GLU A 25 -20.88 -10.63 21.79
CA GLU A 25 -20.58 -9.56 20.82
C GLU A 25 -19.41 -8.74 21.35
N HIS A 26 -18.25 -8.89 20.73
CA HIS A 26 -17.09 -8.05 21.02
C HIS A 26 -17.12 -6.77 20.20
N PHE A 27 -16.50 -5.73 20.73
CA PHE A 27 -16.42 -4.45 20.02
C PHE A 27 -15.65 -4.62 18.70
N SER A 28 -16.25 -4.15 17.62
CA SER A 28 -15.61 -4.01 16.31
C SER A 28 -16.18 -2.81 15.58
N PHE A 29 -15.32 -2.07 14.91
CA PHE A 29 -15.67 -0.89 14.16
C PHE A 29 -14.79 -0.78 12.91
N ILE A 30 -15.40 -0.59 11.75
CA ILE A 30 -14.72 -0.36 10.48
C ILE A 30 -15.09 1.06 10.04
N LEU A 31 -14.10 1.85 9.66
CA LEU A 31 -14.33 3.19 9.14
C LEU A 31 -15.07 3.13 7.79
N PRO A 32 -16.02 4.04 7.56
CA PRO A 32 -16.67 4.15 6.25
C PRO A 32 -15.68 4.75 5.22
N ASP A 33 -15.89 4.40 3.95
CA ASP A 33 -15.35 5.07 2.77
C ASP A 33 -13.79 5.13 2.68
N ASN A 34 -13.10 4.07 3.14
CA ASN A 34 -11.62 3.95 3.10
C ASN A 34 -10.89 5.10 3.83
N GLU A 35 -11.49 5.64 4.87
CA GLU A 35 -10.79 6.57 5.76
C GLU A 35 -9.78 5.83 6.63
N ASN A 36 -8.61 6.44 6.88
CA ASN A 36 -7.58 5.88 7.74
C ASN A 36 -7.64 6.48 9.14
N LEU A 37 -7.56 5.61 10.15
CA LEU A 37 -7.39 5.99 11.55
C LEU A 37 -6.00 6.60 11.78
N ALA A 38 -5.96 7.85 12.26
CA ALA A 38 -4.71 8.47 12.66
C ALA A 38 -4.43 8.25 14.15
N SER A 39 -5.43 8.46 15.01
CA SER A 39 -5.31 8.23 16.44
C SER A 39 -6.67 8.08 17.12
N VAL A 40 -6.68 7.39 18.27
CA VAL A 40 -7.90 7.14 19.06
C VAL A 40 -7.63 7.46 20.52
N ALA A 41 -8.61 8.09 21.18
CA ALA A 41 -8.58 8.32 22.62
C ALA A 41 -9.89 7.84 23.28
N VAL A 42 -9.79 7.45 24.54
CA VAL A 42 -10.93 6.95 25.33
C VAL A 42 -11.31 8.00 26.37
N GLY A 43 -12.58 8.37 26.43
CA GLY A 43 -13.14 9.17 27.49
C GLY A 43 -13.37 8.38 28.78
N GLU A 44 -13.54 9.09 29.92
CA GLU A 44 -13.78 8.46 31.23
C GLU A 44 -15.06 7.60 31.29
N ASP A 45 -16.00 7.86 30.38
CA ASP A 45 -17.29 7.14 30.23
C ASP A 45 -17.24 6.01 29.18
N GLY A 46 -16.06 5.75 28.58
CA GLY A 46 -15.88 4.76 27.52
C GLY A 46 -16.20 5.28 26.11
N THR A 47 -16.54 6.56 25.96
CA THR A 47 -16.68 7.20 24.65
C THR A 47 -15.37 7.19 23.91
N LEU A 48 -15.37 6.83 22.61
CA LEU A 48 -14.20 6.88 21.76
C LEU A 48 -14.18 8.19 20.96
N PHE A 49 -13.03 8.82 20.95
CA PHE A 49 -12.71 9.94 20.06
C PHE A 49 -11.74 9.43 19.01
N ILE A 50 -12.12 9.59 17.75
CA ILE A 50 -11.44 8.99 16.61
C ILE A 50 -10.99 10.13 15.69
N ARG A 51 -9.68 10.25 15.48
CA ARG A 51 -9.08 11.15 14.50
C ARG A 51 -8.76 10.35 13.25
N THR A 52 -9.32 10.74 12.13
CA THR A 52 -8.94 10.27 10.80
C THR A 52 -8.09 11.34 10.10
N TYR A 53 -7.57 11.07 8.92
CA TYR A 53 -6.89 12.11 8.13
C TYR A 53 -7.84 13.24 7.70
N GLN A 54 -9.13 12.98 7.61
CA GLN A 54 -10.13 13.92 7.10
C GLN A 54 -10.93 14.61 8.22
N GLY A 55 -11.15 13.94 9.37
CA GLY A 55 -12.07 14.42 10.40
C GLY A 55 -11.71 14.02 11.83
N LEU A 56 -12.45 14.58 12.77
CA LEU A 56 -12.48 14.16 14.17
C LEU A 56 -13.91 13.73 14.51
N PHE A 57 -14.04 12.57 15.10
CA PHE A 57 -15.34 11.96 15.37
C PHE A 57 -15.47 11.50 16.80
N ARG A 58 -16.70 11.43 17.27
CA ARG A 58 -17.08 10.87 18.57
C ARG A 58 -17.97 9.65 18.35
N LEU A 59 -17.62 8.53 18.98
CA LEU A 59 -18.40 7.29 19.02
C LEU A 59 -18.76 6.96 20.46
N GLU A 60 -20.04 7.05 20.78
CA GLU A 60 -20.57 6.70 22.10
C GLU A 60 -20.44 5.18 22.34
N PRO A 61 -20.34 4.71 23.62
CA PRO A 61 -20.09 3.30 23.93
C PRO A 61 -21.08 2.31 23.30
N ASP A 62 -22.35 2.70 23.22
CA ASP A 62 -23.44 1.87 22.69
C ASP A 62 -23.86 2.26 21.26
N ALA A 63 -23.15 3.20 20.62
CA ALA A 63 -23.49 3.68 19.29
C ALA A 63 -22.71 2.95 18.20
N GLN A 64 -23.38 2.77 17.04
CA GLN A 64 -22.76 2.27 15.82
C GLN A 64 -22.51 3.40 14.81
N THR A 65 -22.80 4.64 15.17
CA THR A 65 -22.67 5.81 14.31
C THR A 65 -21.77 6.86 14.94
N MET A 66 -20.83 7.34 14.16
CA MET A 66 -19.97 8.45 14.56
C MET A 66 -20.70 9.78 14.47
N THR A 67 -20.37 10.69 15.39
CA THR A 67 -20.75 12.10 15.33
C THR A 67 -19.51 12.90 15.01
N GLU A 68 -19.55 13.66 13.93
CA GLU A 68 -18.45 14.55 13.54
C GLU A 68 -18.30 15.71 14.53
N LEU A 69 -17.04 16.03 14.86
CA LEU A 69 -16.65 17.12 15.73
C LEU A 69 -15.86 18.18 14.92
N PRO A 70 -15.86 19.46 15.32
CA PRO A 70 -15.11 20.47 14.62
C PRO A 70 -13.60 20.19 14.68
N LEU A 71 -12.92 20.39 13.55
CA LEU A 71 -11.47 20.32 13.48
C LEU A 71 -10.84 21.51 14.23
N PRO A 72 -9.65 21.37 14.81
CA PRO A 72 -8.91 22.49 15.37
C PRO A 72 -8.50 23.49 14.27
N PRO A 73 -8.24 24.78 14.62
CA PRO A 73 -7.95 25.84 13.66
C PRO A 73 -6.68 25.61 12.81
N GLU A 74 -5.73 24.86 13.33
CA GLU A 74 -4.53 24.41 12.64
C GLU A 74 -4.63 22.89 12.51
N ASP A 75 -3.93 22.30 11.55
CA ASP A 75 -3.94 20.84 11.30
C ASP A 75 -3.34 20.06 12.49
N ALA A 76 -3.98 20.14 13.67
CA ALA A 76 -3.60 19.31 14.80
C ALA A 76 -3.84 17.85 14.45
N PHE A 77 -2.74 17.10 14.43
CA PHE A 77 -2.71 15.78 13.84
C PHE A 77 -2.96 14.67 14.86
N MET A 78 -2.38 14.78 16.06
CA MET A 78 -2.39 13.68 17.03
C MET A 78 -3.32 13.95 18.21
N LEU A 79 -4.26 13.05 18.40
CA LEU A 79 -5.15 13.01 19.56
C LEU A 79 -4.39 12.44 20.76
N THR A 80 -4.41 13.14 21.90
CA THR A 80 -3.61 12.77 23.06
C THR A 80 -4.42 12.10 24.16
N GLY A 81 -5.70 12.48 24.30
CA GLY A 81 -6.58 11.91 25.33
C GLY A 81 -7.70 12.87 25.76
N VAL A 82 -8.43 12.44 26.77
CA VAL A 82 -9.53 13.20 27.38
C VAL A 82 -9.20 13.48 28.85
N TRP A 83 -9.39 14.73 29.31
CA TRP A 83 -9.18 15.14 30.69
C TRP A 83 -10.23 16.17 31.10
N ASP A 84 -10.88 15.94 32.24
CA ASP A 84 -11.93 16.83 32.79
C ASP A 84 -13.00 17.19 31.71
N GLY A 85 -13.42 16.16 30.94
CA GLY A 85 -14.43 16.28 29.88
C GLY A 85 -13.96 17.02 28.62
N LYS A 86 -12.70 17.36 28.50
CA LYS A 86 -12.11 18.02 27.31
C LYS A 86 -11.26 17.06 26.51
N VAL A 87 -11.37 17.11 25.20
CA VAL A 87 -10.50 16.39 24.28
C VAL A 87 -9.27 17.21 23.98
N TYR A 88 -8.09 16.60 24.05
CA TYR A 88 -6.82 17.27 23.80
C TYR A 88 -6.14 16.71 22.54
N MET A 89 -5.56 17.62 21.77
CA MET A 89 -4.73 17.30 20.61
C MET A 89 -3.42 18.07 20.65
N VAL A 90 -2.42 17.57 19.92
CA VAL A 90 -1.13 18.23 19.79
C VAL A 90 -0.75 18.38 18.31
N ASN A 91 -0.10 19.49 17.99
CA ASN A 91 0.49 19.79 16.70
C ASN A 91 1.91 20.33 16.88
N SER A 92 2.76 20.17 15.87
CA SER A 92 4.08 20.79 15.84
C SER A 92 4.36 21.44 14.50
N ALA A 93 4.88 22.68 14.52
CA ALA A 93 5.44 23.30 13.34
C ALA A 93 6.90 22.86 13.14
N TYR A 94 7.34 22.80 11.88
CA TYR A 94 8.72 22.41 11.52
C TYR A 94 9.81 23.20 12.28
N GLU A 95 9.56 24.48 12.56
CA GLU A 95 10.47 25.35 13.31
C GLU A 95 10.48 25.11 14.84
N GLY A 96 9.84 24.02 15.30
CA GLY A 96 9.89 23.61 16.72
C GLY A 96 8.80 24.19 17.61
N LEU A 97 7.82 24.89 17.06
CA LEU A 97 6.66 25.34 17.85
C LEU A 97 5.66 24.20 18.02
N VAL A 98 5.50 23.72 19.26
CA VAL A 98 4.51 22.69 19.62
C VAL A 98 3.30 23.36 20.26
N SER A 99 2.11 23.07 19.73
CA SER A 99 0.83 23.64 20.19
C SER A 99 -0.07 22.56 20.75
N PHE A 100 -0.65 22.81 21.91
CA PHE A 100 -1.63 21.94 22.57
C PHE A 100 -3.01 22.60 22.47
N TYR A 101 -3.97 21.84 21.94
CA TYR A 101 -5.34 22.30 21.74
C TYR A 101 -6.29 21.55 22.65
N ALA A 102 -7.35 22.22 23.09
CA ALA A 102 -8.42 21.64 23.88
C ALA A 102 -9.77 21.93 23.24
N LEU A 103 -10.59 20.91 23.00
CA LEU A 103 -11.99 21.02 22.65
C LEU A 103 -12.82 21.19 23.89
N SER A 104 -13.73 22.18 23.86
CA SER A 104 -14.68 22.43 24.95
C SER A 104 -15.53 21.19 25.27
N PRO A 105 -16.01 21.02 26.53
CA PRO A 105 -16.79 19.83 26.92
C PRO A 105 -18.12 19.66 26.15
N ASP A 106 -18.67 20.76 25.59
CA ASP A 106 -19.84 20.71 24.72
C ASP A 106 -19.53 20.24 23.29
N GLY A 107 -18.23 20.09 22.94
CA GLY A 107 -17.80 19.63 21.64
C GLY A 107 -17.90 20.68 20.52
N GLU A 108 -18.06 21.96 20.85
CA GLU A 108 -18.34 23.01 19.86
C GLU A 108 -17.12 23.87 19.49
N THR A 109 -16.19 24.10 20.44
CA THR A 109 -15.11 25.10 20.22
C THR A 109 -13.75 24.60 20.65
N TRP A 110 -12.76 24.84 19.78
CA TRP A 110 -11.34 24.64 20.08
C TRP A 110 -10.70 25.88 20.64
N SER A 111 -9.73 25.67 21.50
CA SER A 111 -8.83 26.72 22.01
C SER A 111 -7.40 26.23 22.10
N CYS A 112 -6.43 27.08 21.77
CA CYS A 112 -5.04 26.79 22.08
C CYS A 112 -4.86 26.85 23.60
N ALA A 113 -4.54 25.72 24.21
CA ALA A 113 -4.38 25.59 25.67
C ALA A 113 -2.97 26.02 26.10
N ALA A 114 -1.93 25.70 25.33
CA ALA A 114 -0.55 26.05 25.57
C ALA A 114 0.27 25.97 24.28
N THR A 115 1.44 26.64 24.28
CA THR A 115 2.47 26.50 23.25
C THR A 115 3.83 26.30 23.92
N LEU A 116 4.72 25.57 23.25
CA LEU A 116 6.10 25.36 23.65
C LEU A 116 7.00 25.58 22.43
N ASP A 117 7.90 26.55 22.55
CA ASP A 117 8.99 26.76 21.59
C ASP A 117 10.18 25.89 22.02
N THR A 118 10.56 24.95 21.14
CA THR A 118 11.61 23.98 21.44
C THR A 118 12.96 24.33 20.85
N ASP A 119 13.02 25.31 19.94
CA ASP A 119 14.19 25.60 19.11
C ASP A 119 14.73 24.40 18.31
N ILE A 120 13.91 23.34 18.15
CA ILE A 120 14.28 22.09 17.48
C ILE A 120 13.59 22.04 16.12
N LEU A 121 14.38 21.94 15.03
CA LEU A 121 13.84 21.54 13.74
C LEU A 121 13.35 20.09 13.82
N ASN A 122 12.14 19.83 13.40
CA ASN A 122 11.49 18.55 13.62
C ASN A 122 10.65 18.07 12.43
N TYR A 123 10.38 16.76 12.39
CA TYR A 123 9.49 16.12 11.43
C TYR A 123 8.07 15.89 11.96
N GLY A 124 7.77 16.33 13.18
CA GLY A 124 6.46 16.22 13.81
C GLY A 124 6.44 15.42 15.10
N ILE A 125 5.26 15.31 15.67
CA ILE A 125 5.00 14.50 16.86
C ILE A 125 4.90 13.02 16.43
N LYS A 126 5.66 12.16 17.09
CA LYS A 126 5.71 10.72 16.82
C LYS A 126 4.73 9.94 17.70
N ASN A 127 4.71 10.24 18.99
CA ASN A 127 3.81 9.62 19.97
C ASN A 127 3.28 10.66 20.92
N ALA A 128 2.06 10.45 21.44
CA ALA A 128 1.48 11.28 22.48
C ALA A 128 0.65 10.44 23.47
N LEU A 129 0.69 10.82 24.74
CA LEU A 129 -0.02 10.16 25.82
C LEU A 129 -0.49 11.19 26.84
N LEU A 130 -1.76 11.15 27.22
CA LEU A 130 -2.28 11.88 28.35
C LEU A 130 -2.29 10.97 29.58
N LEU A 131 -1.60 11.36 30.63
CA LEU A 131 -1.48 10.62 31.88
C LEU A 131 -1.67 11.58 33.07
N GLU A 132 -2.68 11.33 33.91
CA GLU A 132 -2.95 12.10 35.14
C GLU A 132 -2.95 13.62 34.97
N GLY A 133 -3.54 14.11 33.88
CA GLY A 133 -3.62 15.54 33.56
C GLY A 133 -2.33 16.14 33.01
N CYS A 134 -1.35 15.32 32.63
CA CYS A 134 -0.16 15.76 31.92
C CYS A 134 -0.12 15.09 30.54
N ILE A 135 0.05 15.89 29.49
CA ILE A 135 0.28 15.39 28.13
C ILE A 135 1.78 15.24 27.93
N TYR A 136 2.21 14.02 27.64
CA TYR A 136 3.56 13.70 27.19
C TYR A 136 3.54 13.47 25.69
N CYS A 137 4.53 13.98 24.97
CA CYS A 137 4.69 13.67 23.55
C CYS A 137 6.17 13.59 23.18
N THR A 138 6.48 12.78 22.17
CA THR A 138 7.81 12.69 21.58
C THR A 138 7.84 13.44 20.26
N LEU A 139 8.82 14.34 20.12
CA LEU A 139 9.09 15.15 18.94
C LEU A 139 10.29 14.56 18.21
N GLN A 140 10.13 14.17 16.97
CA GLN A 140 11.22 13.66 16.14
C GLN A 140 12.05 14.81 15.57
N GLY A 141 13.31 14.93 16.03
CA GLY A 141 14.24 15.94 15.54
C GLY A 141 14.98 15.50 14.26
N GLU A 142 15.54 16.47 13.53
CA GLU A 142 16.40 16.19 12.35
C GLU A 142 17.64 15.34 12.69
N SER A 143 18.08 15.35 13.94
CA SER A 143 19.20 14.52 14.41
C SER A 143 18.86 13.03 14.52
N GLY A 144 17.59 12.64 14.30
CA GLY A 144 17.10 11.28 14.53
C GLY A 144 16.79 10.95 16.00
N VAL A 145 17.10 11.85 16.93
CA VAL A 145 16.80 11.68 18.36
C VAL A 145 15.41 12.23 18.66
N ASP A 146 14.57 11.42 19.31
CA ASP A 146 13.28 11.87 19.80
C ASP A 146 13.47 12.70 21.09
N THR A 147 12.76 13.82 21.21
CA THR A 147 12.74 14.66 22.42
C THR A 147 11.42 14.50 23.15
N LEU A 148 11.45 14.17 24.44
CA LEU A 148 10.25 14.12 25.28
C LEU A 148 9.86 15.52 25.74
N LEU A 149 8.61 15.86 25.50
CA LEU A 149 7.95 17.10 25.93
C LEU A 149 6.82 16.79 26.91
N ALA A 150 6.48 17.73 27.77
CA ALA A 150 5.35 17.61 28.69
C ALA A 150 4.57 18.93 28.77
N TYR A 151 3.23 18.81 28.87
CA TYR A 151 2.29 19.88 29.18
C TYR A 151 1.44 19.48 30.38
N ASP A 152 1.63 20.13 31.53
CA ASP A 152 0.83 19.95 32.72
C ASP A 152 -0.46 20.79 32.63
N ILE A 153 -1.59 20.15 32.43
CA ILE A 153 -2.88 20.80 32.19
C ILE A 153 -3.32 21.65 33.41
N PRO A 154 -3.25 21.13 34.69
CA PRO A 154 -3.67 21.88 35.84
C PRO A 154 -2.86 23.16 36.08
N SER A 155 -1.57 23.15 35.86
CA SER A 155 -0.72 24.37 36.07
C SER A 155 -0.62 25.24 34.83
N GLY A 156 -0.87 24.66 33.63
CA GLY A 156 -0.64 25.32 32.35
C GLY A 156 0.83 25.39 31.93
N GLU A 157 1.73 24.69 32.63
CA GLU A 157 3.16 24.72 32.37
C GLU A 157 3.57 23.72 31.29
N THR A 158 4.46 24.15 30.40
CA THR A 158 5.09 23.30 29.38
C THR A 158 6.59 23.17 29.67
N LYS A 159 7.18 22.03 29.35
CA LYS A 159 8.62 21.83 29.48
C LYS A 159 9.18 20.83 28.48
N ILE A 160 10.47 20.96 28.17
CA ILE A 160 11.31 19.97 27.52
C ILE A 160 11.85 19.05 28.61
N CYS A 161 11.54 17.75 28.54
CA CYS A 161 11.96 16.77 29.54
C CYS A 161 13.37 16.24 29.26
N GLY A 162 13.76 16.14 27.99
CA GLY A 162 15.08 15.68 27.54
C GLY A 162 15.02 14.73 26.36
N ASP A 163 16.17 14.22 25.95
CA ASP A 163 16.31 13.30 24.85
C ASP A 163 15.73 11.93 25.25
N PHE A 164 14.85 11.42 24.41
CA PHE A 164 14.10 10.20 24.63
C PHE A 164 14.30 9.19 23.48
N GLY A 165 15.55 9.10 23.03
CA GLY A 165 16.07 8.25 21.98
C GLY A 165 17.58 8.12 22.10
N ASP A 166 18.22 7.53 21.12
CA ASP A 166 19.68 7.36 21.07
C ASP A 166 20.19 7.74 19.67
N ALA A 167 21.06 8.75 19.59
CA ALA A 167 21.61 9.26 18.33
C ALA A 167 22.64 8.31 17.68
N ASP A 168 23.26 7.44 18.47
CA ASP A 168 24.32 6.54 18.03
C ASP A 168 23.78 5.20 17.46
N LEU A 169 22.47 4.98 17.61
CA LEU A 169 21.82 3.76 17.18
C LEU A 169 20.70 4.12 16.18
N GLU A 170 20.55 3.37 15.09
CA GLU A 170 19.37 3.42 14.23
C GLU A 170 18.14 2.82 14.96
N VAL A 171 17.91 3.29 16.19
CA VAL A 171 16.95 2.73 17.13
C VAL A 171 15.55 3.21 16.83
N THR A 172 14.63 2.29 16.73
CA THR A 172 13.22 2.60 16.59
C THR A 172 12.57 2.69 17.97
N ALA A 173 12.06 3.88 18.33
CA ALA A 173 11.24 4.08 19.51
C ALA A 173 9.79 3.68 19.21
N VAL A 174 9.23 2.77 20.02
CA VAL A 174 7.91 2.19 19.79
C VAL A 174 6.99 2.48 20.97
N GLY A 175 5.98 3.30 20.69
CA GLY A 175 4.96 3.65 21.68
C GLY A 175 5.45 4.62 22.77
N LEU A 176 4.50 5.19 23.48
CA LEU A 176 4.68 5.94 24.72
C LEU A 176 3.61 5.42 25.67
N PHE A 177 4.01 4.89 26.82
CA PHE A 177 3.09 4.21 27.74
C PHE A 177 3.36 4.55 29.20
N PRO A 178 2.35 4.44 30.10
CA PRO A 178 2.49 4.80 31.50
C PRO A 178 3.35 3.78 32.27
N VAL A 179 4.16 4.29 33.22
CA VAL A 179 4.86 3.52 34.25
C VAL A 179 4.56 4.10 35.62
N GLU A 180 4.93 3.42 36.71
CA GLU A 180 4.57 3.86 38.10
C GLU A 180 4.99 5.29 38.42
N GLU A 181 6.13 5.74 37.89
CA GLU A 181 6.73 7.03 38.21
C GLU A 181 6.65 8.05 37.07
N GLY A 182 5.98 7.73 35.94
CA GLY A 182 5.89 8.63 34.79
C GLY A 182 5.57 7.93 33.48
N VAL A 183 6.43 8.11 32.45
CA VAL A 183 6.21 7.50 31.13
C VAL A 183 7.46 6.78 30.63
N ALA A 184 7.25 5.80 29.77
CA ALA A 184 8.33 5.04 29.15
C ALA A 184 8.08 4.84 27.65
N THR A 185 9.16 4.59 26.92
CA THR A 185 9.15 4.07 25.55
C THR A 185 10.05 2.86 25.44
N PHE A 186 9.69 1.96 24.54
CA PHE A 186 10.50 0.79 24.21
C PHE A 186 11.38 1.13 22.99
N LEU A 187 12.66 0.84 23.07
CA LEU A 187 13.61 0.99 21.99
C LEU A 187 14.12 -0.37 21.55
N TYR A 188 14.26 -0.57 20.27
CA TYR A 188 14.97 -1.73 19.75
C TYR A 188 15.89 -1.35 18.61
N ASP A 189 17.00 -2.05 18.51
CA ASP A 189 17.94 -2.03 17.39
C ASP A 189 18.04 -3.44 16.83
N TYR A 190 17.96 -3.56 15.50
CA TYR A 190 18.02 -4.85 14.82
C TYR A 190 19.21 -4.87 13.88
N ASP A 191 20.22 -5.66 14.23
CA ASP A 191 21.39 -5.90 13.40
C ASP A 191 21.07 -6.97 12.34
N TYR A 192 20.79 -6.53 11.12
CA TYR A 192 20.49 -7.39 9.99
C TYR A 192 21.65 -8.29 9.56
N GLU A 193 22.91 -7.88 9.81
CA GLU A 193 24.08 -8.67 9.42
C GLU A 193 24.26 -9.89 10.33
N ASN A 194 24.03 -9.72 11.61
CA ASN A 194 24.23 -10.76 12.62
C ASN A 194 22.92 -11.43 13.06
N ASN A 195 21.78 -10.94 12.62
CA ASN A 195 20.44 -11.38 13.02
C ASN A 195 20.28 -11.35 14.55
N THR A 196 20.69 -10.23 15.16
CA THR A 196 20.58 -10.01 16.60
C THR A 196 19.78 -8.73 16.88
N GLN A 197 19.05 -8.74 17.99
CA GLN A 197 18.26 -7.61 18.44
C GLN A 197 18.69 -7.20 19.84
N GLU A 198 18.89 -5.90 20.04
CA GLU A 198 19.09 -5.30 21.35
C GLU A 198 17.87 -4.46 21.73
N ASN A 199 17.43 -4.56 22.98
CA ASN A 199 16.20 -3.93 23.43
C ASN A 199 16.41 -3.15 24.71
N TRP A 200 15.80 -1.98 24.80
CA TRP A 200 15.87 -1.12 25.98
C TRP A 200 14.53 -0.49 26.31
N LEU A 201 14.38 -0.18 27.61
CA LEU A 201 13.30 0.63 28.12
C LEU A 201 13.85 1.97 28.57
N LEU A 202 13.42 3.06 27.94
CA LEU A 202 13.67 4.42 28.44
C LEU A 202 12.50 4.82 29.32
N ARG A 203 12.80 5.27 30.55
CA ARG A 203 11.81 5.75 31.52
C ARG A 203 12.11 7.20 31.89
N TYR A 204 11.10 8.02 31.88
CA TYR A 204 11.10 9.36 32.43
C TYR A 204 10.37 9.34 33.76
N ASP A 205 11.09 9.70 34.83
CA ASP A 205 10.53 9.87 36.17
C ASP A 205 10.03 11.32 36.33
N ARG A 206 8.74 11.45 36.60
CA ARG A 206 8.07 12.76 36.71
C ARG A 206 8.55 13.57 37.91
N ASP A 207 8.82 12.92 39.03
CA ASP A 207 9.18 13.57 40.29
C ASP A 207 10.61 14.06 40.28
N SER A 208 11.55 13.25 39.81
CA SER A 208 12.97 13.63 39.76
C SER A 208 13.32 14.36 38.45
N GLY A 209 12.52 14.22 37.40
CA GLY A 209 12.81 14.74 36.07
C GLY A 209 13.95 14.00 35.37
N SER A 210 14.32 12.82 35.81
CA SER A 210 15.43 12.05 35.25
C SER A 210 14.94 11.05 34.20
N ILE A 211 15.78 10.83 33.17
CA ILE A 211 15.59 9.77 32.19
C ILE A 211 16.59 8.66 32.49
N THR A 212 16.10 7.43 32.54
CA THR A 212 16.92 6.24 32.77
C THR A 212 16.73 5.24 31.65
N ARG A 213 17.80 4.48 31.32
CA ARG A 213 17.79 3.42 30.30
C ARG A 213 18.05 2.09 30.98
N GLU A 214 17.26 1.09 30.67
CA GLU A 214 17.34 -0.28 31.16
C GLU A 214 17.35 -1.24 29.99
N GLU A 215 18.32 -2.16 29.94
CA GLU A 215 18.38 -3.21 28.93
C GLU A 215 17.33 -4.29 29.28
N ILE A 216 16.60 -4.76 28.25
CA ILE A 216 15.53 -5.75 28.41
C ILE A 216 15.92 -7.04 27.71
N ASP A 217 15.97 -8.15 28.45
CA ASP A 217 16.16 -9.49 27.87
C ASP A 217 14.85 -9.99 27.26
N PHE A 218 14.68 -9.64 25.98
CA PHE A 218 13.48 -9.94 25.21
C PHE A 218 13.67 -11.23 24.43
N GLN A 219 12.76 -12.18 24.59
CA GLN A 219 12.93 -13.57 24.13
C GLN A 219 12.14 -13.92 22.87
N GLN A 220 11.32 -12.99 22.33
CA GLN A 220 10.51 -13.23 21.15
C GLN A 220 11.27 -12.85 19.87
N ASP A 221 11.18 -13.69 18.85
CA ASP A 221 11.69 -13.40 17.51
C ASP A 221 10.71 -12.48 16.76
N GLY A 222 11.24 -11.51 16.02
CA GLY A 222 10.45 -10.57 15.22
C GLY A 222 10.64 -9.11 15.64
N TYR A 223 10.09 -8.20 14.84
CA TYR A 223 10.15 -6.77 15.13
C TYR A 223 8.90 -6.29 15.88
N VAL A 224 9.12 -5.39 16.81
CA VAL A 224 8.06 -4.82 17.64
C VAL A 224 7.35 -3.71 16.89
N GLN A 225 6.02 -3.83 16.74
CA GLN A 225 5.19 -2.79 16.10
C GLN A 225 4.67 -1.78 17.12
N VAL A 226 4.13 -2.25 18.23
CA VAL A 226 3.51 -1.41 19.26
C VAL A 226 3.76 -2.02 20.64
N VAL A 227 4.02 -1.15 21.61
CA VAL A 227 4.06 -1.48 23.04
C VAL A 227 3.11 -0.55 23.79
N ALA A 228 2.34 -1.11 24.70
CA ALA A 228 1.44 -0.35 25.57
C ALA A 228 1.37 -0.99 26.97
N ARG A 229 0.80 -0.27 27.93
CA ARG A 229 0.57 -0.78 29.30
C ARG A 229 -0.81 -0.36 29.77
N ASP A 230 -1.59 -1.33 30.25
CA ASP A 230 -2.93 -1.08 30.75
C ASP A 230 -2.95 -0.53 32.20
N ASP A 231 -4.13 -0.15 32.67
CA ASP A 231 -4.35 0.38 34.03
C ASP A 231 -4.09 -0.68 35.15
N ALA A 232 -4.12 -1.95 34.80
CA ALA A 232 -3.75 -3.03 35.70
C ALA A 232 -2.23 -3.25 35.79
N GLY A 233 -1.47 -2.52 35.00
CA GLY A 233 -0.01 -2.57 34.94
C GLY A 233 0.53 -3.70 34.05
N MET A 234 -0.32 -4.36 33.28
CA MET A 234 0.11 -5.39 32.32
C MET A 234 0.68 -4.75 31.06
N TYR A 235 1.79 -5.26 30.58
CA TYR A 235 2.37 -4.90 29.28
C TYR A 235 1.67 -5.66 28.18
N TRP A 236 1.43 -4.95 27.07
CA TRP A 236 0.88 -5.46 25.84
C TRP A 236 1.81 -5.11 24.70
N MET A 237 2.05 -6.04 23.79
CA MET A 237 3.01 -5.85 22.70
C MET A 237 2.53 -6.58 21.46
N VAL A 238 2.67 -5.92 20.31
CA VAL A 238 2.48 -6.56 19.00
C VAL A 238 3.85 -6.81 18.39
N ILE A 239 4.10 -8.06 18.05
CA ILE A 239 5.34 -8.53 17.42
C ILE A 239 4.97 -9.17 16.09
N SER A 240 5.73 -8.86 15.05
CA SER A 240 5.54 -9.38 13.70
C SER A 240 6.82 -10.01 13.17
N ASP A 241 6.67 -11.11 12.43
CA ASP A 241 7.76 -11.76 11.70
C ASP A 241 7.90 -11.27 10.26
N GLY A 242 7.09 -10.25 9.87
CA GLY A 242 7.02 -9.71 8.51
C GLY A 242 5.88 -10.29 7.68
N SER A 243 5.40 -11.49 7.99
CA SER A 243 4.26 -12.11 7.32
C SER A 243 2.95 -11.91 8.10
N SER A 244 3.02 -12.10 9.42
CA SER A 244 1.91 -11.86 10.34
C SER A 244 2.43 -11.35 11.68
N GLY A 245 1.53 -10.79 12.47
CA GLY A 245 1.81 -10.37 13.84
C GLY A 245 1.02 -11.20 14.85
N ALA A 246 1.44 -11.09 16.11
CA ALA A 246 0.70 -11.62 17.25
C ALA A 246 0.70 -10.62 18.40
N LEU A 247 -0.37 -10.64 19.19
CA LEU A 247 -0.52 -9.85 20.40
C LEU A 247 -0.06 -10.64 21.60
N TYR A 248 0.81 -10.05 22.39
CA TYR A 248 1.37 -10.62 23.61
C TYR A 248 0.96 -9.79 24.83
N GLN A 249 0.82 -10.45 25.98
CA GLN A 249 0.53 -9.81 27.27
C GLN A 249 1.42 -10.40 28.37
N GLY A 250 1.84 -9.58 29.33
CA GLY A 250 2.62 -10.05 30.48
C GLY A 250 2.75 -9.03 31.60
N ALA A 251 3.13 -9.49 32.79
CA ALA A 251 3.40 -8.62 33.94
C ALA A 251 4.72 -7.84 33.79
N SER A 252 5.63 -8.29 32.91
CA SER A 252 6.85 -7.60 32.50
C SER A 252 7.12 -7.88 31.03
N LEU A 253 7.98 -7.07 30.39
CA LEU A 253 8.41 -7.25 29.00
C LEU A 253 9.21 -8.55 28.77
N GLU A 254 9.81 -9.10 29.83
CA GLU A 254 10.53 -10.37 29.81
C GLU A 254 9.62 -11.61 29.94
N SER A 255 8.35 -11.42 30.33
CA SER A 255 7.41 -12.51 30.64
C SER A 255 6.13 -12.45 29.78
N LEU A 256 6.26 -12.02 28.54
CA LEU A 256 5.16 -11.92 27.59
C LEU A 256 4.71 -13.31 27.13
N ALA A 257 3.41 -13.51 27.04
CA ALA A 257 2.78 -14.67 26.45
C ALA A 257 1.82 -14.23 25.34
N GLU A 258 1.77 -14.98 24.25
CA GLU A 258 0.82 -14.74 23.17
C GLU A 258 -0.61 -14.89 23.67
N VAL A 259 -1.47 -13.94 23.33
CA VAL A 259 -2.90 -13.92 23.71
C VAL A 259 -3.84 -13.90 22.51
N ALA A 260 -3.38 -13.40 21.35
CA ALA A 260 -4.17 -13.42 20.13
C ALA A 260 -3.28 -13.37 18.88
N ALA A 261 -3.63 -14.17 17.88
CA ALA A 261 -3.03 -14.21 16.53
C ALA A 261 -4.05 -14.84 15.55
N PRO A 262 -3.90 -14.63 14.23
CA PRO A 262 -2.93 -13.79 13.54
C PRO A 262 -3.37 -12.32 13.42
N LEU A 263 -2.39 -11.43 13.33
CA LEU A 263 -2.57 -10.02 12.94
C LEU A 263 -1.91 -9.82 11.57
N THR A 264 -2.69 -9.76 10.52
CA THR A 264 -2.19 -9.69 9.13
C THR A 264 -1.85 -8.28 8.69
N GLU A 265 -2.41 -7.27 9.33
CA GLU A 265 -2.14 -5.86 9.07
C GLU A 265 -1.27 -5.23 10.14
N SER A 266 -0.61 -4.12 9.77
CA SER A 266 0.18 -3.33 10.73
C SER A 266 -0.72 -2.72 11.80
N VAL A 267 -0.36 -2.95 13.05
CA VAL A 267 -1.04 -2.36 14.19
C VAL A 267 -0.45 -0.99 14.47
N GLN A 268 -1.31 0.03 14.49
CA GLN A 268 -0.95 1.42 14.71
C GLN A 268 -1.00 1.81 16.20
N GLY A 269 -1.84 1.12 16.98
CA GLY A 269 -2.01 1.40 18.39
C GLY A 269 -2.76 0.32 19.14
N LEU A 270 -2.58 0.31 20.45
CA LEU A 270 -3.35 -0.49 21.41
C LEU A 270 -4.07 0.47 22.36
N ILE A 271 -5.38 0.38 22.41
CA ILE A 271 -6.26 1.26 23.18
C ILE A 271 -6.98 0.44 24.24
N PHE A 272 -6.98 0.91 25.49
CA PHE A 272 -7.64 0.20 26.58
C PHE A 272 -8.97 0.85 26.93
N ARG A 273 -10.04 0.04 26.92
CA ARG A 273 -11.39 0.44 27.29
C ARG A 273 -12.03 -0.65 28.16
N ASP A 274 -12.43 -0.31 29.38
CA ASP A 274 -13.18 -1.22 30.29
C ASP A 274 -12.54 -2.62 30.49
N GLN A 275 -11.24 -2.74 30.59
CA GLN A 275 -10.47 -3.99 30.67
C GLN A 275 -10.38 -4.78 29.35
N ASP A 276 -10.77 -4.18 28.24
CA ASP A 276 -10.56 -4.72 26.92
C ASP A 276 -9.41 -4.00 26.21
N CYS A 277 -8.65 -4.74 25.41
CA CYS A 277 -7.61 -4.19 24.56
C CYS A 277 -8.17 -4.08 23.14
N LEU A 278 -8.30 -2.88 22.64
CA LEU A 278 -8.71 -2.60 21.27
C LEU A 278 -7.47 -2.46 20.40
N ILE A 279 -7.46 -3.15 19.28
CA ILE A 279 -6.41 -3.13 18.27
C ILE A 279 -6.78 -2.09 17.24
N GLN A 280 -5.92 -1.08 17.06
CA GLN A 280 -6.06 -0.07 16.02
C GLN A 280 -5.22 -0.47 14.81
N GLN A 281 -5.88 -0.59 13.66
CA GLN A 281 -5.27 -0.72 12.33
C GLN A 281 -5.67 0.49 11.48
N TYR A 282 -5.28 0.55 10.20
CA TYR A 282 -5.53 1.72 9.36
C TYR A 282 -7.01 2.08 9.22
N GLU A 283 -7.88 1.10 9.02
CA GLU A 283 -9.31 1.31 8.76
C GLU A 283 -10.20 0.71 9.86
N GLN A 284 -9.61 0.05 10.85
CA GLN A 284 -10.36 -0.78 11.79
C GLN A 284 -9.91 -0.57 13.23
N LEU A 285 -10.90 -0.69 14.12
CA LEU A 285 -10.69 -0.71 15.56
C LEU A 285 -11.52 -1.85 16.16
N PHE A 286 -10.89 -2.85 16.74
CA PHE A 286 -11.61 -4.02 17.27
C PHE A 286 -10.96 -4.63 18.50
N SER A 287 -11.76 -5.31 19.32
CA SER A 287 -11.27 -6.07 20.46
C SER A 287 -10.40 -7.24 20.03
N TYR A 288 -9.27 -7.47 20.72
CA TYR A 288 -8.43 -8.65 20.50
C TYR A 288 -9.17 -9.98 20.64
N ARG A 289 -10.29 -10.00 21.37
CA ARG A 289 -11.12 -11.19 21.56
C ARG A 289 -11.77 -11.68 20.29
N VAL A 290 -11.97 -10.79 19.30
CA VAL A 290 -12.45 -11.20 17.97
C VAL A 290 -11.51 -12.22 17.34
N LEU A 291 -10.18 -12.05 17.50
CA LEU A 291 -9.21 -13.03 17.03
C LEU A 291 -9.28 -14.36 17.78
N GLN A 292 -9.53 -14.29 19.11
CA GLN A 292 -9.67 -15.51 19.94
C GLN A 292 -10.92 -16.32 19.58
N ASP A 293 -11.97 -15.64 19.13
CA ASP A 293 -13.26 -16.24 18.78
C ASP A 293 -13.36 -16.67 17.30
N ALA A 294 -12.30 -16.44 16.50
CA ALA A 294 -12.27 -16.90 15.11
C ALA A 294 -12.50 -18.42 15.04
N TRP A 295 -13.50 -18.81 14.26
CA TRP A 295 -13.89 -20.24 14.18
C TRP A 295 -13.11 -21.01 13.11
N CYS A 296 -12.42 -20.30 12.22
CA CYS A 296 -11.61 -20.83 11.15
C CYS A 296 -10.38 -19.94 10.97
N ASN A 297 -9.28 -20.53 10.53
CA ASN A 297 -8.06 -19.82 10.15
C ASN A 297 -7.60 -20.32 8.79
N LEU A 298 -7.62 -19.43 7.80
CA LEU A 298 -7.09 -19.68 6.45
C LEU A 298 -5.60 -19.37 6.40
N VAL A 299 -4.83 -20.22 5.75
CA VAL A 299 -3.41 -19.99 5.50
C VAL A 299 -3.19 -19.59 4.04
N VAL A 300 -2.70 -18.37 3.82
CA VAL A 300 -2.44 -17.77 2.52
C VAL A 300 -0.93 -17.66 2.31
N ALA A 301 -0.41 -18.31 1.26
CA ALA A 301 1.00 -18.23 0.94
C ALA A 301 1.31 -17.06 0.00
N ASN A 302 2.39 -16.32 0.31
CA ASN A 302 3.04 -15.32 -0.53
C ASN A 302 2.20 -14.06 -0.85
N TYR A 303 1.17 -13.78 -0.06
CA TYR A 303 0.36 -12.57 -0.24
C TYR A 303 -0.19 -12.09 1.09
N ARG A 304 -0.16 -10.80 1.27
CA ARG A 304 -0.75 -10.10 2.42
C ARG A 304 -1.73 -9.06 1.91
N ASP A 305 -2.95 -9.10 2.39
CA ASP A 305 -4.01 -8.16 2.02
C ASP A 305 -4.49 -7.38 3.24
N TYR A 306 -4.59 -6.07 3.11
CA TYR A 306 -5.06 -5.17 4.16
C TYR A 306 -6.55 -5.37 4.51
N ARG A 307 -7.32 -6.06 3.65
CA ARG A 307 -8.74 -6.37 3.87
C ARG A 307 -8.95 -7.63 4.74
N SER A 308 -7.88 -8.34 5.12
CA SER A 308 -7.98 -9.59 5.90
C SER A 308 -8.64 -9.39 7.26
N SER A 309 -8.36 -8.26 7.93
CA SER A 309 -8.98 -7.96 9.21
C SER A 309 -10.46 -7.60 9.07
N ALA A 310 -10.85 -6.86 8.03
CA ALA A 310 -12.26 -6.59 7.74
C ALA A 310 -13.03 -7.89 7.41
N PHE A 311 -12.41 -8.80 6.64
CA PHE A 311 -12.97 -10.13 6.38
C PHE A 311 -13.17 -10.93 7.68
N LEU A 312 -12.20 -10.91 8.60
CA LEU A 312 -12.36 -11.52 9.93
C LEU A 312 -13.57 -10.95 10.67
N LEU A 313 -13.69 -9.61 10.72
CA LEU A 313 -14.77 -8.94 11.44
C LEU A 313 -16.15 -9.28 10.88
N GLU A 314 -16.26 -9.50 9.56
CA GLU A 314 -17.52 -9.83 8.90
C GLU A 314 -17.87 -11.31 8.98
N THR A 315 -16.87 -12.20 8.95
CA THR A 315 -17.10 -13.66 8.77
C THR A 315 -16.69 -14.52 9.95
N GLY A 316 -15.84 -14.00 10.82
CA GLY A 316 -15.21 -14.77 11.91
C GLY A 316 -14.12 -15.73 11.40
N ILE A 317 -13.63 -15.55 10.16
CA ILE A 317 -12.55 -16.33 9.58
C ILE A 317 -11.27 -15.52 9.64
N ALA A 318 -10.27 -15.98 10.39
CA ALA A 318 -8.95 -15.37 10.44
C ALA A 318 -8.12 -15.77 9.20
N VAL A 319 -7.14 -14.94 8.84
CA VAL A 319 -6.22 -15.21 7.74
C VAL A 319 -4.79 -15.11 8.26
N THR A 320 -4.00 -16.15 8.05
CA THR A 320 -2.57 -16.19 8.36
C THR A 320 -1.76 -16.18 7.07
N ASN A 321 -0.74 -15.33 7.01
CA ASN A 321 0.16 -15.30 5.85
C ASN A 321 1.44 -16.08 6.14
N VAL A 322 1.92 -16.80 5.12
CA VAL A 322 3.17 -17.55 5.17
C VAL A 322 3.98 -17.30 3.91
N TYR A 323 5.31 -17.37 4.00
CA TYR A 323 6.19 -17.35 2.83
C TYR A 323 6.66 -18.77 2.54
N GLN A 324 6.17 -19.36 1.46
CA GLN A 324 6.52 -20.72 1.06
C GLN A 324 6.49 -20.84 -0.46
N ASP A 325 7.46 -21.57 -1.03
CA ASP A 325 7.51 -21.82 -2.47
C ASP A 325 6.27 -22.58 -2.97
N ALA A 326 5.61 -22.01 -3.97
CA ALA A 326 4.37 -22.55 -4.52
C ALA A 326 4.55 -23.95 -5.13
N ALA A 327 5.69 -24.20 -5.80
CA ALA A 327 5.99 -25.50 -6.37
C ALA A 327 6.18 -26.56 -5.27
N ASP A 328 6.77 -26.19 -4.14
CA ASP A 328 6.91 -27.07 -2.98
C ASP A 328 5.54 -27.41 -2.38
N ILE A 329 4.65 -26.42 -2.17
CA ILE A 329 3.31 -26.65 -1.64
C ILE A 329 2.57 -27.67 -2.53
N LEU A 330 2.56 -27.45 -3.83
CA LEU A 330 1.80 -28.26 -4.80
C LEU A 330 2.41 -29.67 -4.99
N THR A 331 3.74 -29.78 -5.08
CA THR A 331 4.40 -31.07 -5.30
C THR A 331 4.43 -31.95 -4.06
N GLN A 332 4.54 -31.35 -2.88
CA GLN A 332 4.46 -32.06 -1.59
C GLN A 332 3.01 -32.34 -1.16
N LYS A 333 2.03 -31.76 -1.86
CA LYS A 333 0.61 -31.83 -1.53
C LYS A 333 0.34 -31.33 -0.12
N ASN A 334 0.93 -30.20 0.20
CA ASN A 334 0.78 -29.58 1.52
C ASN A 334 -0.63 -28.98 1.65
N GLY A 335 -1.51 -29.64 2.40
CA GLY A 335 -2.87 -29.18 2.69
C GLY A 335 -2.98 -28.16 3.82
N ASP A 336 -1.86 -27.82 4.50
CA ASP A 336 -1.87 -26.81 5.55
C ASP A 336 -1.93 -25.37 4.99
N VAL A 337 -1.77 -25.21 3.67
CA VAL A 337 -1.92 -23.94 2.95
C VAL A 337 -3.20 -23.99 2.14
N ASP A 338 -4.08 -22.99 2.30
CA ASP A 338 -5.41 -22.96 1.67
C ASP A 338 -5.40 -22.21 0.33
N ILE A 339 -4.68 -21.09 0.28
CA ILE A 339 -4.56 -20.24 -0.90
C ILE A 339 -3.09 -20.04 -1.21
N ILE A 340 -2.73 -20.24 -2.47
CA ILE A 340 -1.38 -20.01 -2.99
C ILE A 340 -1.42 -18.80 -3.89
N CYS A 341 -0.69 -17.74 -3.53
CA CYS A 341 -0.55 -16.59 -4.38
C CYS A 341 0.74 -16.69 -5.20
N LEU A 342 0.61 -16.35 -6.47
CA LEU A 342 1.63 -16.51 -7.49
C LEU A 342 1.84 -15.17 -8.20
N ASP A 343 3.09 -14.75 -8.32
CA ASP A 343 3.51 -13.82 -9.35
C ASP A 343 3.78 -14.63 -10.63
N LEU A 344 3.42 -14.11 -11.80
CA LEU A 344 3.70 -14.78 -13.08
C LEU A 344 5.20 -14.94 -13.37
N ASN A 345 6.06 -14.28 -12.61
CA ASN A 345 7.51 -14.49 -12.67
C ASN A 345 7.97 -15.73 -11.89
N ASP A 346 7.08 -16.35 -11.10
CA ASP A 346 7.39 -17.55 -10.33
C ASP A 346 7.60 -18.78 -11.24
N ALA A 347 8.32 -19.75 -10.72
CA ALA A 347 8.59 -21.01 -11.42
C ALA A 347 7.33 -21.84 -11.73
N THR A 348 6.25 -21.62 -10.97
CA THR A 348 4.96 -22.27 -11.20
C THR A 348 4.10 -21.43 -12.13
N SER A 349 4.02 -21.83 -13.39
CA SER A 349 3.27 -21.12 -14.43
C SER A 349 1.77 -21.46 -14.43
N LEU A 350 0.94 -20.55 -14.96
CA LEU A 350 -0.48 -20.80 -15.24
C LEU A 350 -0.70 -22.09 -16.06
N ARG A 351 0.17 -22.33 -17.02
CA ARG A 351 0.15 -23.55 -17.83
C ARG A 351 0.30 -24.80 -16.95
N THR A 352 1.30 -24.81 -16.05
CA THR A 352 1.50 -25.93 -15.12
C THR A 352 0.28 -26.17 -14.24
N LEU A 353 -0.34 -25.10 -13.73
CA LEU A 353 -1.58 -25.22 -12.95
C LEU A 353 -2.69 -25.90 -13.75
N LYS A 354 -2.93 -25.45 -14.99
CA LYS A 354 -3.96 -26.00 -15.89
C LYS A 354 -3.68 -27.47 -16.25
N GLU A 355 -2.46 -27.79 -16.70
CA GLU A 355 -2.08 -29.12 -17.16
C GLU A 355 -2.06 -30.20 -16.05
N LYS A 356 -1.67 -29.79 -14.84
CA LYS A 356 -1.56 -30.68 -13.67
C LYS A 356 -2.84 -30.73 -12.83
N GLY A 357 -3.79 -29.83 -13.09
CA GLY A 357 -4.98 -29.69 -12.25
C GLY A 357 -4.67 -29.25 -10.82
N TYR A 358 -3.68 -28.36 -10.64
CA TYR A 358 -3.26 -27.83 -9.36
C TYR A 358 -4.12 -26.64 -8.92
N PHE A 359 -5.44 -26.80 -8.95
CA PHE A 359 -6.40 -25.75 -8.58
C PHE A 359 -7.75 -26.38 -8.18
N VAL A 360 -8.56 -25.58 -7.48
CA VAL A 360 -10.00 -25.82 -7.31
C VAL A 360 -10.75 -24.94 -8.31
N ASP A 361 -11.74 -25.46 -9.01
CA ASP A 361 -12.55 -24.68 -9.96
C ASP A 361 -13.37 -23.60 -9.24
N LEU A 362 -12.99 -22.34 -9.39
CA LEU A 362 -13.63 -21.21 -8.75
C LEU A 362 -15.07 -20.96 -9.25
N ASN A 363 -15.48 -21.54 -10.40
CA ASN A 363 -16.87 -21.50 -10.84
C ASN A 363 -17.85 -22.23 -9.89
N ALA A 364 -17.35 -22.98 -8.93
CA ALA A 364 -18.15 -23.56 -7.85
C ALA A 364 -18.80 -22.47 -6.96
N ASN A 365 -18.14 -21.30 -6.84
CA ASN A 365 -18.72 -20.13 -6.19
C ASN A 365 -19.47 -19.26 -7.22
N PRO A 366 -20.78 -19.01 -7.02
CA PRO A 366 -21.59 -18.26 -7.99
C PRO A 366 -21.15 -16.82 -8.21
N THR A 367 -20.63 -16.15 -7.16
CA THR A 367 -20.15 -14.77 -7.23
C THR A 367 -18.85 -14.71 -8.02
N LEU A 368 -17.86 -15.53 -7.68
CA LEU A 368 -16.59 -15.59 -8.41
C LEU A 368 -16.82 -15.92 -9.89
N LYS A 369 -17.74 -16.85 -10.19
CA LYS A 369 -18.14 -17.13 -11.56
C LYS A 369 -18.71 -15.91 -12.28
N ALA A 370 -19.65 -15.19 -11.64
CA ALA A 370 -20.27 -14.01 -12.25
C ALA A 370 -19.25 -12.88 -12.47
N TYR A 371 -18.33 -12.69 -11.55
CA TYR A 371 -17.23 -11.73 -11.70
C TYR A 371 -16.21 -12.18 -12.74
N GLY A 372 -15.88 -13.48 -12.81
CA GLY A 372 -15.04 -14.05 -13.86
C GLY A 372 -15.56 -13.81 -15.27
N GLU A 373 -16.91 -13.82 -15.46
CA GLU A 373 -17.56 -13.52 -16.74
C GLU A 373 -17.48 -12.03 -17.15
N ARG A 374 -17.16 -11.12 -16.20
CA ARG A 374 -16.98 -9.67 -16.44
C ARG A 374 -15.53 -9.29 -16.80
N LEU A 375 -14.56 -10.16 -16.54
CA LEU A 375 -13.14 -9.92 -16.81
C LEU A 375 -12.91 -9.54 -18.28
N TYR A 376 -11.87 -8.73 -18.53
CA TYR A 376 -11.44 -8.50 -19.91
C TYR A 376 -11.16 -9.82 -20.62
N PRO A 377 -11.51 -9.94 -21.92
CA PRO A 377 -11.44 -11.24 -22.63
C PRO A 377 -10.06 -11.91 -22.56
N ARG A 378 -8.96 -11.13 -22.57
CA ARG A 378 -7.60 -11.68 -22.48
C ARG A 378 -7.29 -12.23 -21.10
N ILE A 379 -7.80 -11.59 -20.05
CA ILE A 379 -7.68 -12.08 -18.67
C ILE A 379 -8.49 -13.37 -18.53
N GLN A 380 -9.74 -13.35 -18.98
CA GLN A 380 -10.61 -14.53 -18.91
C GLN A 380 -10.01 -15.74 -19.65
N GLU A 381 -9.49 -15.53 -20.87
CA GLU A 381 -8.82 -16.56 -21.65
C GLU A 381 -7.61 -17.15 -20.90
N ALA A 382 -6.78 -16.29 -20.30
CA ALA A 382 -5.61 -16.72 -19.55
C ALA A 382 -5.98 -17.51 -18.28
N LEU A 383 -7.06 -17.14 -17.57
CA LEU A 383 -7.44 -17.77 -16.30
C LEU A 383 -8.36 -18.98 -16.44
N THR A 384 -8.85 -19.31 -17.64
CA THR A 384 -9.75 -20.45 -17.86
C THR A 384 -9.05 -21.60 -18.57
N THR A 385 -9.50 -22.84 -18.27
CA THR A 385 -9.12 -24.04 -19.03
C THR A 385 -9.97 -24.14 -20.31
N GLU A 386 -9.59 -25.06 -21.24
CA GLU A 386 -10.39 -25.37 -22.43
C GLU A 386 -11.81 -25.83 -22.08
N ASP A 387 -12.00 -26.50 -20.96
CA ASP A 387 -13.31 -26.97 -20.45
C ASP A 387 -14.08 -25.85 -19.70
N GLY A 388 -13.53 -24.64 -19.63
CA GLY A 388 -14.18 -23.46 -19.03
C GLY A 388 -14.08 -23.39 -17.50
N GLN A 389 -13.20 -24.14 -16.85
CA GLN A 389 -12.94 -24.03 -15.41
C GLN A 389 -12.12 -22.76 -15.12
N LEU A 390 -12.47 -22.01 -14.09
CA LEU A 390 -11.73 -20.84 -13.62
C LEU A 390 -10.63 -21.29 -12.64
N VAL A 391 -9.36 -21.19 -13.07
CA VAL A 391 -8.18 -21.77 -12.39
C VAL A 391 -7.72 -20.93 -11.22
N ALA A 392 -7.78 -19.60 -11.36
CA ALA A 392 -7.22 -18.66 -10.40
C ALA A 392 -8.07 -17.39 -10.35
N TRP A 393 -7.95 -16.66 -9.24
CA TRP A 393 -8.47 -15.32 -9.09
C TRP A 393 -7.37 -14.30 -9.28
N LEU A 394 -7.70 -13.18 -9.90
CA LEU A 394 -6.76 -12.09 -10.10
C LEU A 394 -6.85 -11.11 -8.92
N LEU A 395 -5.78 -11.04 -8.13
CA LEU A 395 -5.70 -10.14 -6.97
C LEU A 395 -5.33 -8.71 -7.39
N SER A 396 -4.45 -8.59 -8.39
CA SER A 396 -4.05 -7.30 -8.98
C SER A 396 -3.63 -7.49 -10.42
N CYS A 397 -3.83 -6.44 -11.22
CA CYS A 397 -3.38 -6.36 -12.60
C CYS A 397 -2.90 -4.93 -12.86
N THR A 398 -1.60 -4.76 -13.02
CA THR A 398 -1.01 -3.47 -13.34
C THR A 398 -0.32 -3.55 -14.70
N GLY A 399 -0.51 -2.51 -15.54
CA GLY A 399 0.15 -2.42 -16.84
C GLY A 399 1.50 -1.74 -16.76
N SER A 400 2.43 -2.13 -17.63
CA SER A 400 3.70 -1.43 -17.81
C SER A 400 3.59 -0.42 -18.95
N PHE A 401 3.74 0.87 -18.63
CA PHE A 401 3.59 2.00 -19.55
C PHE A 401 4.82 2.91 -19.53
N MET A 402 4.92 3.74 -20.57
CA MET A 402 5.66 4.99 -20.47
C MET A 402 4.67 6.10 -20.09
N GLN A 403 5.08 7.01 -19.23
CA GLN A 403 4.33 8.21 -18.88
C GLN A 403 5.07 9.46 -19.36
N LEU A 404 4.33 10.41 -19.93
CA LEU A 404 4.87 11.73 -20.20
C LEU A 404 4.99 12.49 -18.89
N ASP A 405 6.19 12.97 -18.57
CA ASP A 405 6.47 13.67 -17.31
C ASP A 405 6.92 15.14 -17.52
N LEU A 406 7.40 15.50 -18.72
CA LEU A 406 7.75 16.88 -19.01
C LEU A 406 6.53 17.73 -19.42
N PRO A 407 6.54 19.04 -19.06
CA PRO A 407 5.55 20.00 -19.53
C PRO A 407 5.53 20.11 -21.06
N ASP A 408 4.34 20.34 -21.62
CA ASP A 408 4.12 20.48 -23.07
C ASP A 408 5.03 21.55 -23.69
N GLU A 409 5.31 22.65 -22.99
CA GLU A 409 6.19 23.74 -23.48
C GLU A 409 7.62 23.24 -23.71
N VAL A 410 8.14 22.37 -22.82
CA VAL A 410 9.49 21.78 -22.99
C VAL A 410 9.49 20.77 -24.12
N MET A 411 8.43 19.97 -24.22
CA MET A 411 8.26 19.02 -25.33
C MET A 411 8.25 19.74 -26.70
N GLU A 412 7.55 20.86 -26.80
CA GLU A 412 7.49 21.69 -28.01
C GLU A 412 8.83 22.39 -28.31
N GLU A 413 9.51 22.92 -27.28
CA GLU A 413 10.80 23.63 -27.43
C GLU A 413 11.86 22.73 -28.07
N TYR A 414 11.99 21.50 -27.63
CA TYR A 414 12.95 20.54 -28.15
C TYR A 414 12.42 19.70 -29.30
N GLY A 415 11.14 19.86 -29.66
CA GLY A 415 10.48 19.11 -30.73
C GLY A 415 10.54 17.61 -30.47
N LEU A 416 10.30 17.22 -29.20
CA LEU A 416 10.37 15.83 -28.77
C LEU A 416 9.34 14.97 -29.50
N THR A 417 9.78 13.85 -30.02
CA THR A 417 8.93 12.83 -30.63
C THR A 417 8.81 11.65 -29.71
N ILE A 418 7.56 11.21 -29.43
CA ILE A 418 7.30 10.03 -28.61
C ILE A 418 7.67 8.78 -29.41
N PRO A 419 8.67 7.98 -28.99
CA PRO A 419 9.10 6.81 -29.72
C PRO A 419 8.07 5.68 -29.58
N THR A 420 7.72 5.07 -30.72
CA THR A 420 6.82 3.90 -30.80
C THR A 420 7.59 2.60 -31.00
N THR A 421 8.86 2.69 -31.34
CA THR A 421 9.79 1.55 -31.44
C THR A 421 11.09 1.86 -30.70
N PHE A 422 11.82 0.80 -30.29
CA PHE A 422 13.16 0.99 -29.71
C PHE A 422 14.14 1.63 -30.68
N GLY A 423 13.95 1.41 -31.98
CA GLY A 423 14.75 2.08 -33.01
C GLY A 423 14.57 3.59 -32.99
N GLU A 424 13.30 4.06 -32.90
CA GLU A 424 12.98 5.49 -32.78
C GLU A 424 13.48 6.06 -31.43
N LEU A 425 13.44 5.28 -30.33
CA LEU A 425 14.01 5.71 -29.05
C LEU A 425 15.50 6.01 -29.17
N LEU A 426 16.26 5.14 -29.82
CA LEU A 426 17.69 5.32 -30.03
C LEU A 426 17.95 6.53 -30.95
N ASP A 427 17.16 6.71 -32.03
CA ASP A 427 17.29 7.82 -32.94
C ASP A 427 17.00 9.17 -32.29
N GLU A 428 15.96 9.23 -31.42
CA GLU A 428 15.61 10.43 -30.70
C GLU A 428 16.65 10.78 -29.61
N ALA A 429 17.16 9.79 -28.91
CA ALA A 429 18.24 9.98 -27.91
C ALA A 429 19.51 10.54 -28.59
N ALA A 430 19.89 9.99 -29.75
CA ALA A 430 21.03 10.50 -30.55
C ALA A 430 20.79 11.94 -31.06
N ARG A 431 19.59 12.24 -31.55
CA ARG A 431 19.23 13.60 -32.03
C ARG A 431 19.32 14.62 -30.86
N LEU A 432 18.77 14.30 -29.70
CA LEU A 432 18.82 15.20 -28.54
C LEU A 432 20.26 15.45 -28.09
N GLN A 433 21.08 14.42 -28.10
CA GLN A 433 22.50 14.50 -27.73
C GLN A 433 23.34 15.33 -28.73
N GLU A 434 23.07 15.24 -30.07
CA GLU A 434 23.90 15.83 -31.08
C GLU A 434 23.42 17.22 -31.52
N GLU A 435 22.11 17.49 -31.50
CA GLU A 435 21.50 18.66 -32.11
C GLU A 435 20.97 19.68 -31.10
N THR A 436 20.91 19.34 -29.79
CA THR A 436 20.32 20.20 -28.79
C THR A 436 21.17 20.27 -27.52
N ASP A 437 20.78 21.12 -26.57
CA ASP A 437 21.34 21.25 -25.23
C ASP A 437 20.45 20.58 -24.17
N PHE A 438 19.53 19.70 -24.59
CA PHE A 438 18.53 19.05 -23.75
C PHE A 438 19.14 18.43 -22.47
N TYR A 439 20.16 17.60 -22.60
CA TYR A 439 20.83 16.97 -21.47
C TYR A 439 21.63 17.96 -20.61
N ASP A 440 22.21 19.02 -21.22
CA ASP A 440 22.93 20.07 -20.51
C ASP A 440 22.00 20.94 -19.65
N MET A 441 20.71 20.98 -20.01
CA MET A 441 19.68 21.71 -19.25
C MET A 441 19.07 20.88 -18.10
N GLY A 442 19.59 19.69 -17.82
CA GLY A 442 19.12 18.83 -16.73
C GLY A 442 17.90 17.98 -17.07
N TYR A 443 17.65 17.76 -18.37
CA TYR A 443 16.61 16.83 -18.82
C TYR A 443 17.22 15.51 -19.27
N GLN A 444 16.42 14.45 -19.27
CA GLN A 444 16.76 13.16 -19.88
C GLN A 444 15.55 12.58 -20.64
N LEU A 445 15.81 11.78 -21.69
CA LEU A 445 14.73 11.25 -22.52
C LEU A 445 13.87 10.23 -21.77
N VAL A 446 14.50 9.32 -21.02
CA VAL A 446 13.84 8.29 -20.23
C VAL A 446 14.50 8.19 -18.85
N ASP A 447 13.76 7.71 -17.87
CA ASP A 447 14.22 7.50 -16.47
C ASP A 447 14.99 6.18 -16.27
N ILE A 448 15.44 5.55 -17.34
CA ILE A 448 16.36 4.40 -17.31
C ILE A 448 17.67 4.74 -18.00
N SER A 449 18.78 4.13 -17.57
CA SER A 449 20.06 4.29 -18.26
C SER A 449 19.99 3.75 -19.69
N LEU A 450 20.29 4.60 -20.67
CA LEU A 450 20.41 4.19 -22.06
C LEU A 450 21.80 3.55 -22.29
N ASP A 451 21.93 2.30 -21.87
CA ASP A 451 23.13 1.48 -21.99
C ASP A 451 22.80 0.06 -22.48
N GLN A 452 23.83 -0.71 -22.78
CA GLN A 452 23.65 -2.07 -23.31
C GLN A 452 22.98 -2.99 -22.29
N GLU A 453 23.32 -2.85 -21.00
CA GLU A 453 22.81 -3.75 -19.95
C GLU A 453 21.31 -3.62 -19.77
N ASN A 454 20.83 -2.37 -19.62
CA ASN A 454 19.41 -2.09 -19.43
C ASN A 454 18.59 -2.33 -20.71
N LEU A 455 19.01 -1.77 -21.85
CA LEU A 455 18.22 -1.89 -23.06
C LEU A 455 18.18 -3.30 -23.65
N VAL A 456 19.23 -4.09 -23.57
CA VAL A 456 19.15 -5.51 -23.98
C VAL A 456 18.14 -6.26 -23.12
N ASN A 457 18.09 -5.98 -21.80
CA ASN A 457 17.12 -6.57 -20.90
C ASN A 457 15.68 -6.23 -21.29
N GLU A 458 15.38 -4.94 -21.46
CA GLU A 458 14.04 -4.47 -21.82
C GLU A 458 13.59 -4.96 -23.20
N VAL A 459 14.49 -4.94 -24.18
CA VAL A 459 14.24 -5.48 -25.52
C VAL A 459 13.90 -6.97 -25.48
N LEU A 460 14.61 -7.77 -24.69
CA LEU A 460 14.32 -9.20 -24.58
C LEU A 460 12.98 -9.45 -23.91
N LYS A 461 12.66 -8.77 -22.81
CA LYS A 461 11.34 -8.86 -22.16
C LYS A 461 10.22 -8.50 -23.16
N ARG A 462 10.39 -7.38 -23.88
CA ARG A 462 9.43 -6.92 -24.87
C ARG A 462 9.28 -7.90 -26.01
N PHE A 463 10.38 -8.45 -26.52
CA PHE A 463 10.38 -9.45 -27.57
C PHE A 463 9.56 -10.68 -27.19
N PHE A 464 9.72 -11.21 -25.98
CA PHE A 464 8.92 -12.34 -25.52
C PHE A 464 7.42 -12.03 -25.48
N LEU A 465 7.03 -10.85 -25.00
CA LEU A 465 5.63 -10.42 -24.99
C LEU A 465 5.04 -10.36 -26.41
N GLU A 466 5.79 -9.77 -27.37
CA GLU A 466 5.36 -9.68 -28.76
C GLU A 466 5.23 -11.06 -29.43
N GLN A 467 6.14 -11.99 -29.14
CA GLN A 467 6.06 -13.36 -29.66
C GLN A 467 4.85 -14.13 -29.08
N GLN A 468 4.56 -13.94 -27.79
CA GLN A 468 3.36 -14.52 -27.15
C GLN A 468 2.08 -13.92 -27.74
N ALA A 469 2.02 -12.62 -27.98
CA ALA A 469 0.87 -11.96 -28.63
C ALA A 469 0.58 -12.49 -30.02
N GLN A 470 1.60 -12.86 -30.77
CA GLN A 470 1.46 -13.44 -32.12
C GLN A 470 1.01 -14.90 -32.11
N GLY A 471 1.13 -15.59 -30.99
CA GLY A 471 0.77 -16.99 -30.84
C GLY A 471 1.66 -17.91 -31.69
N GLY A 472 2.71 -18.43 -31.15
CA GLY A 472 3.65 -19.27 -31.88
C GLY A 472 4.90 -19.58 -31.05
N LYS A 473 5.83 -20.30 -31.67
CA LYS A 473 7.13 -20.54 -31.06
C LYS A 473 7.98 -19.28 -31.12
N VAL A 474 8.69 -19.00 -30.05
CA VAL A 474 9.63 -17.86 -29.99
C VAL A 474 10.76 -18.07 -31.01
N ASP A 475 10.94 -17.13 -31.93
CA ASP A 475 11.95 -17.18 -32.99
C ASP A 475 13.01 -16.09 -32.77
N PHE A 476 14.15 -16.47 -32.18
CA PHE A 476 15.29 -15.57 -31.99
C PHE A 476 16.04 -15.18 -33.29
N HIS A 477 15.73 -15.85 -34.43
CA HIS A 477 16.26 -15.43 -35.73
C HIS A 477 15.45 -14.32 -36.38
N ASN A 478 14.59 -13.64 -35.59
CA ASN A 478 13.87 -12.46 -36.01
C ASN A 478 14.84 -11.35 -36.49
N PRO A 479 14.75 -10.86 -37.74
CA PRO A 479 15.69 -9.89 -38.28
C PRO A 479 15.58 -8.51 -37.60
N GLU A 480 14.40 -8.08 -37.13
CA GLU A 480 14.20 -6.81 -36.43
C GLU A 480 14.87 -6.86 -35.05
N LEU A 481 14.70 -7.96 -34.29
CA LEU A 481 15.41 -8.17 -33.02
C LEU A 481 16.92 -8.14 -33.22
N ARG A 482 17.43 -8.86 -34.22
CA ARG A 482 18.85 -8.91 -34.52
C ARG A 482 19.44 -7.53 -34.84
N ALA A 483 18.77 -6.77 -35.72
CA ALA A 483 19.21 -5.43 -36.07
C ALA A 483 19.18 -4.47 -34.89
N LEU A 484 18.15 -4.53 -34.05
CA LEU A 484 18.05 -3.72 -32.85
C LEU A 484 19.16 -4.05 -31.84
N LEU A 485 19.39 -5.33 -31.54
CA LEU A 485 20.47 -5.73 -30.62
C LEU A 485 21.86 -5.33 -31.17
N GLU A 486 22.08 -5.42 -32.50
CA GLU A 486 23.33 -4.96 -33.12
C GLU A 486 23.54 -3.46 -32.91
N ARG A 487 22.49 -2.65 -33.08
CA ARG A 487 22.52 -1.21 -32.79
C ARG A 487 22.87 -0.92 -31.33
N ILE A 488 22.16 -1.54 -30.39
CA ILE A 488 22.39 -1.36 -28.95
C ILE A 488 23.85 -1.67 -28.58
N LEU A 489 24.37 -2.82 -29.06
CA LEU A 489 25.73 -3.26 -28.77
C LEU A 489 26.83 -2.39 -29.41
N THR A 490 26.51 -1.63 -30.47
CA THR A 490 27.50 -0.80 -31.20
C THR A 490 27.37 0.68 -30.89
N GLU A 491 26.18 1.18 -30.61
CA GLU A 491 25.89 2.61 -30.44
C GLU A 491 25.94 3.05 -28.98
N LEU A 492 25.67 2.14 -28.01
CA LEU A 492 25.57 2.48 -26.59
C LEU A 492 26.78 2.02 -25.78
N PRO A 493 27.08 2.68 -24.64
CA PRO A 493 28.07 2.20 -23.67
C PRO A 493 27.59 0.90 -23.02
N VAL A 494 28.52 0.10 -22.50
CA VAL A 494 28.18 -1.17 -21.80
C VAL A 494 27.33 -0.91 -20.56
N SER A 495 27.71 0.10 -19.80
CA SER A 495 26.98 0.57 -18.63
C SER A 495 27.13 2.09 -18.52
N ALA A 496 26.08 2.79 -18.13
CA ALA A 496 26.07 4.23 -17.90
C ALA A 496 25.54 4.51 -16.48
N SER A 497 26.05 5.58 -15.88
CA SER A 497 25.43 6.11 -14.64
C SER A 497 24.22 6.94 -15.00
N MET A 498 23.11 6.66 -14.34
CA MET A 498 21.92 7.50 -14.43
C MET A 498 22.11 8.80 -13.64
N ASP A 499 21.66 9.92 -14.20
CA ASP A 499 21.57 11.17 -13.48
C ASP A 499 20.19 11.25 -12.80
N TYR A 500 20.15 10.96 -11.49
CA TYR A 500 18.90 10.98 -10.72
C TYR A 500 18.37 12.39 -10.44
N GLU A 501 19.16 13.43 -10.74
CA GLU A 501 18.71 14.82 -10.59
C GLU A 501 18.10 15.36 -11.91
N ALA A 502 18.33 14.68 -13.03
CA ALA A 502 17.78 15.06 -14.34
C ALA A 502 16.29 14.68 -14.43
N TRP A 503 15.49 15.61 -14.98
CA TRP A 503 14.04 15.39 -15.15
C TRP A 503 13.76 14.58 -16.43
N PRO A 504 13.14 13.40 -16.34
CA PRO A 504 12.87 12.57 -17.51
C PRO A 504 11.70 13.12 -18.35
N ALA A 505 11.79 12.98 -19.66
CA ALA A 505 10.67 13.25 -20.55
C ALA A 505 9.62 12.11 -20.52
N LEU A 506 10.11 10.90 -20.37
CA LEU A 506 9.31 9.68 -20.32
C LEU A 506 9.71 8.84 -19.11
N MET A 507 8.78 8.63 -18.20
CA MET A 507 8.90 7.67 -17.11
C MET A 507 8.69 6.27 -17.68
N TRP A 508 9.70 5.38 -17.54
CA TRP A 508 9.69 4.04 -18.10
C TRP A 508 9.18 3.00 -17.13
N GLY A 509 8.24 2.19 -17.57
CA GLY A 509 7.80 1.03 -16.81
C GLY A 509 6.97 1.38 -15.58
N GLY A 510 6.43 2.59 -15.50
CA GLY A 510 5.49 2.98 -14.46
C GLY A 510 4.33 1.98 -14.41
N CYS A 511 4.13 1.37 -13.23
CA CYS A 511 2.95 0.57 -12.97
C CYS A 511 1.92 1.50 -12.34
N THR A 512 0.94 1.94 -13.11
CA THR A 512 -0.15 2.76 -12.58
C THR A 512 -1.42 1.93 -12.50
N SER A 513 -2.09 2.08 -11.39
CA SER A 513 -3.47 1.68 -11.20
C SER A 513 -4.20 2.89 -10.62
N PRO A 514 -5.18 3.44 -11.31
CA PRO A 514 -5.59 3.21 -12.70
C PRO A 514 -4.73 3.96 -13.73
N ILE A 515 -4.86 3.57 -14.99
CA ILE A 515 -4.17 4.20 -16.12
C ILE A 515 -4.68 5.61 -16.35
N SER A 516 -3.72 6.51 -16.58
CA SER A 516 -3.99 7.85 -17.07
C SER A 516 -4.15 7.86 -18.60
N ALA A 517 -4.93 8.80 -19.12
CA ALA A 517 -5.01 9.05 -20.58
C ALA A 517 -3.65 9.42 -21.21
N ASN A 518 -2.69 9.83 -20.38
CA ASN A 518 -1.33 10.17 -20.80
C ASN A 518 -0.36 8.97 -20.85
N ASP A 519 -0.81 7.78 -20.42
CA ASP A 519 0.01 6.58 -20.44
C ASP A 519 0.15 6.03 -21.85
N LEU A 520 1.38 5.66 -22.20
CA LEU A 520 1.77 5.22 -23.53
C LEU A 520 2.23 3.76 -23.47
N LEU A 521 1.96 2.98 -24.51
CA LEU A 521 2.54 1.65 -24.63
C LEU A 521 4.07 1.75 -24.76
N LEU A 522 4.79 0.82 -24.13
CA LEU A 522 6.23 0.69 -24.30
C LEU A 522 6.61 0.47 -25.77
N PRO A 523 7.79 0.94 -26.22
CA PRO A 523 8.23 0.79 -27.61
C PRO A 523 8.24 -0.66 -28.09
N ARG A 524 7.91 -0.87 -29.34
CA ARG A 524 7.95 -2.17 -30.02
C ARG A 524 9.37 -2.51 -30.49
N ILE A 525 9.63 -3.78 -30.75
CA ILE A 525 10.91 -4.26 -31.32
C ILE A 525 11.13 -3.67 -32.72
N GLY A 526 10.08 -3.64 -33.54
CA GLY A 526 10.14 -3.09 -34.91
C GLY A 526 8.78 -2.58 -35.39
N GLU A 527 8.75 -2.01 -36.58
CA GLU A 527 7.53 -1.41 -37.16
C GLU A 527 6.40 -2.43 -37.38
N ASN A 528 6.77 -3.69 -37.64
CA ASN A 528 5.79 -4.76 -37.92
C ASN A 528 5.40 -5.54 -36.67
N SER A 529 5.98 -5.23 -35.53
CA SER A 529 5.62 -5.85 -34.27
C SER A 529 4.21 -5.42 -33.81
N PRO A 530 3.44 -6.31 -33.16
CA PRO A 530 2.14 -5.96 -32.63
C PRO A 530 2.27 -4.97 -31.46
N ASP A 531 1.27 -4.11 -31.30
CA ASP A 531 1.09 -3.41 -30.04
C ASP A 531 0.82 -4.44 -28.95
N THR A 532 1.55 -4.34 -27.85
CA THR A 532 1.37 -5.22 -26.69
C THR A 532 1.40 -4.41 -25.40
N LEU A 533 0.55 -4.79 -24.47
CA LEU A 533 0.60 -4.33 -23.10
C LEU A 533 1.12 -5.47 -22.22
N GLY A 534 2.32 -5.32 -21.68
CA GLY A 534 2.80 -6.20 -20.61
C GLY A 534 2.06 -5.90 -19.32
N VAL A 535 1.64 -6.92 -18.61
CA VAL A 535 0.97 -6.77 -17.31
C VAL A 535 1.71 -7.54 -16.23
N HIS A 536 1.76 -6.95 -15.03
CA HIS A 536 2.08 -7.65 -13.80
C HIS A 536 0.78 -8.09 -13.15
N VAL A 537 0.67 -9.37 -12.88
CA VAL A 537 -0.52 -9.94 -12.25
C VAL A 537 -0.14 -10.80 -11.05
N ASN A 538 -0.87 -10.60 -9.97
CA ASN A 538 -0.83 -11.50 -8.82
C ASN A 538 -2.07 -12.37 -8.86
N LEU A 539 -1.87 -13.67 -8.80
CA LEU A 539 -2.92 -14.68 -8.89
C LEU A 539 -3.09 -15.39 -7.55
N ALA A 540 -4.33 -15.66 -7.18
CA ALA A 540 -4.66 -16.51 -6.06
C ALA A 540 -5.28 -17.81 -6.56
N VAL A 541 -4.70 -18.93 -6.17
CA VAL A 541 -5.16 -20.28 -6.49
C VAL A 541 -5.62 -20.95 -5.20
N VAL A 542 -6.85 -21.45 -5.17
CA VAL A 542 -7.28 -22.31 -4.07
C VAL A 542 -6.58 -23.66 -4.20
N ASN A 543 -5.83 -24.01 -3.16
CA ASN A 543 -5.03 -25.24 -3.13
C ASN A 543 -5.93 -26.47 -3.21
N PRO A 544 -5.76 -27.38 -4.20
CA PRO A 544 -6.59 -28.57 -4.32
C PRO A 544 -6.41 -29.60 -3.20
N TYR A 545 -5.43 -29.38 -2.33
CA TYR A 545 -5.14 -30.25 -1.18
C TYR A 545 -5.62 -29.64 0.15
N SER A 546 -6.15 -28.41 0.14
CA SER A 546 -6.74 -27.78 1.33
C SER A 546 -7.98 -28.53 1.81
N ASP A 547 -8.15 -28.59 3.13
CA ASP A 547 -9.37 -29.11 3.76
C ASP A 547 -10.47 -28.02 3.90
N GLN A 548 -10.18 -26.75 3.50
CA GLN A 548 -11.03 -25.57 3.68
C GLN A 548 -11.32 -24.83 2.34
N PRO A 549 -11.65 -25.52 1.24
CA PRO A 549 -11.79 -24.87 -0.07
C PRO A 549 -13.02 -23.93 -0.16
N GLU A 550 -14.06 -24.15 0.65
CA GLU A 550 -15.25 -23.28 0.67
C GLU A 550 -14.92 -21.96 1.36
N GLU A 551 -14.20 -21.98 2.46
CA GLU A 551 -13.74 -20.81 3.19
C GLU A 551 -12.70 -20.01 2.38
N ALA A 552 -11.79 -20.71 1.70
CA ALA A 552 -10.84 -20.10 0.77
C ALA A 552 -11.56 -19.37 -0.38
N MET A 553 -12.58 -19.97 -0.98
CA MET A 553 -13.40 -19.29 -1.99
C MET A 553 -14.19 -18.12 -1.42
N ALA A 554 -14.66 -18.19 -0.18
CA ALA A 554 -15.34 -17.07 0.49
C ALA A 554 -14.40 -15.88 0.69
N TYR A 555 -13.13 -16.13 1.00
CA TYR A 555 -12.13 -15.06 1.09
C TYR A 555 -11.86 -14.42 -0.29
N LEU A 556 -11.69 -15.20 -1.35
CA LEU A 556 -11.54 -14.67 -2.71
C LEU A 556 -12.80 -13.92 -3.18
N GLU A 557 -13.99 -14.38 -2.82
CA GLU A 557 -15.25 -13.66 -3.06
C GLU A 557 -15.25 -12.30 -2.36
N TYR A 558 -14.84 -12.26 -1.09
CA TYR A 558 -14.72 -11.02 -0.34
C TYR A 558 -13.77 -10.03 -1.03
N LEU A 559 -12.59 -10.49 -1.43
CA LEU A 559 -11.63 -9.67 -2.15
C LEU A 559 -12.21 -9.14 -3.48
N ALA A 560 -12.92 -9.98 -4.22
CA ALA A 560 -13.57 -9.61 -5.48
C ALA A 560 -14.65 -8.52 -5.31
N LEU A 561 -15.35 -8.52 -4.18
CA LEU A 561 -16.40 -7.55 -3.88
C LEU A 561 -15.86 -6.19 -3.38
N HIS A 562 -14.59 -6.14 -2.96
CA HIS A 562 -13.97 -4.98 -2.33
C HIS A 562 -12.69 -4.50 -3.04
N ASN A 563 -12.57 -4.69 -4.35
CA ASN A 563 -11.40 -4.26 -5.12
C ASN A 563 -11.30 -2.74 -5.34
N GLY A 564 -12.40 -2.01 -5.20
CA GLY A 564 -12.39 -0.56 -5.36
C GLY A 564 -12.01 -0.10 -6.78
N MET A 565 -10.97 0.71 -6.90
CA MET A 565 -10.51 1.24 -8.20
C MET A 565 -9.94 0.15 -9.12
N ASP A 566 -9.40 -0.93 -8.58
CA ASP A 566 -8.83 -2.02 -9.37
C ASP A 566 -9.88 -2.72 -10.25
N ASP A 567 -11.17 -2.60 -9.94
CA ASP A 567 -12.26 -3.10 -10.77
C ASP A 567 -12.21 -2.55 -12.21
N TYR A 568 -11.75 -1.33 -12.41
CA TYR A 568 -11.59 -0.73 -13.73
C TYR A 568 -10.50 -1.42 -14.56
N MET A 569 -9.51 -1.99 -13.90
CA MET A 569 -8.43 -2.73 -14.53
C MET A 569 -8.83 -4.15 -14.89
N LEU A 570 -9.79 -4.72 -14.18
CA LEU A 570 -10.16 -6.12 -14.29
C LEU A 570 -11.40 -6.34 -15.16
N TYR A 571 -12.42 -5.47 -15.04
CA TYR A 571 -13.74 -5.73 -15.61
C TYR A 571 -14.06 -4.86 -16.82
N ALA A 572 -14.43 -5.53 -17.92
CA ALA A 572 -14.72 -4.86 -19.20
C ALA A 572 -16.01 -4.01 -19.19
N ASP A 573 -16.88 -4.20 -18.20
CA ASP A 573 -18.14 -3.47 -18.04
C ASP A 573 -18.04 -2.20 -17.18
N MET A 574 -16.85 -1.92 -16.62
CA MET A 574 -16.58 -0.66 -15.90
C MET A 574 -16.40 0.47 -16.90
N THR A 575 -17.48 1.22 -17.13
CA THR A 575 -17.56 2.26 -18.19
C THR A 575 -17.97 3.63 -17.67
N GLN A 576 -18.30 3.73 -16.38
CA GLN A 576 -18.70 5.01 -15.77
C GLN A 576 -17.52 5.60 -15.01
N PRO A 577 -17.23 6.90 -15.17
CA PRO A 577 -16.18 7.56 -14.40
C PRO A 577 -16.36 7.37 -12.89
N LEU A 578 -15.26 7.25 -12.18
CA LEU A 578 -15.24 7.18 -10.72
C LEU A 578 -15.07 8.58 -10.16
N LEU A 579 -16.11 9.08 -9.51
CA LEU A 579 -16.12 10.40 -8.93
C LEU A 579 -15.27 10.44 -7.66
N ASN A 580 -14.48 11.50 -7.49
CA ASN A 580 -13.84 11.85 -6.23
C ASN A 580 -14.86 12.63 -5.37
N GLU A 581 -15.50 11.96 -4.43
CA GLU A 581 -16.53 12.57 -3.58
C GLU A 581 -16.00 13.74 -2.75
N HIS A 582 -14.75 13.64 -2.28
CA HIS A 582 -14.10 14.73 -1.53
C HIS A 582 -13.86 15.96 -2.42
N THR A 583 -13.37 15.76 -3.64
CA THR A 583 -13.18 16.84 -4.61
C THR A 583 -14.50 17.47 -5.02
N GLN A 584 -15.56 16.68 -5.16
CA GLN A 584 -16.90 17.20 -5.42
C GLN A 584 -17.38 18.09 -4.26
N GLN A 585 -17.25 17.64 -3.03
CA GLN A 585 -17.62 18.43 -1.86
C GLN A 585 -16.82 19.74 -1.81
N ARG A 586 -15.53 19.68 -2.08
CA ARG A 586 -14.66 20.87 -2.12
C ARG A 586 -15.12 21.87 -3.19
N LEU A 587 -15.51 21.39 -4.38
CA LEU A 587 -16.09 22.24 -5.42
C LEU A 587 -17.37 22.94 -4.96
N GLU A 588 -18.27 22.22 -4.26
CA GLU A 588 -19.50 22.78 -3.72
C GLU A 588 -19.22 23.88 -2.69
N GLU A 589 -18.21 23.69 -1.81
CA GLU A 589 -17.75 24.70 -0.85
C GLU A 589 -17.17 25.93 -1.54
N ILE A 590 -16.33 25.77 -2.57
CA ILE A 590 -15.76 26.87 -3.35
C ILE A 590 -16.86 27.63 -4.08
N ASP A 591 -17.81 26.95 -4.72
CA ASP A 591 -18.94 27.57 -5.40
C ASP A 591 -19.81 28.37 -4.42
N GLN A 592 -20.02 27.87 -3.20
CA GLN A 592 -20.72 28.60 -2.14
C GLN A 592 -19.94 29.85 -1.71
N ALA A 593 -18.61 29.74 -1.46
CA ALA A 593 -17.77 30.86 -1.06
C ALA A 593 -17.73 31.95 -2.16
N LEU A 594 -17.63 31.56 -3.43
CA LEU A 594 -17.72 32.51 -4.55
C LEU A 594 -19.09 33.21 -4.61
N ALA A 595 -20.19 32.50 -4.34
CA ALA A 595 -21.53 33.07 -4.31
C ALA A 595 -21.70 34.07 -3.15
N GLU A 596 -21.08 33.83 -2.00
CA GLU A 596 -21.08 34.74 -0.84
C GLU A 596 -20.25 35.99 -1.13
N LEU A 597 -19.04 35.86 -1.72
CA LEU A 597 -18.19 36.99 -2.11
C LEU A 597 -18.83 37.85 -3.20
N ALA A 598 -19.60 37.25 -4.09
CA ALA A 598 -20.35 38.01 -5.12
C ALA A 598 -21.40 38.98 -4.54
N GLN A 599 -21.87 38.77 -3.31
CA GLN A 599 -22.80 39.63 -2.62
C GLN A 599 -22.14 40.77 -1.82
N GLN A 600 -20.81 40.74 -1.68
CA GLN A 600 -20.04 41.73 -0.95
C GLN A 600 -19.68 42.94 -1.81
N GLU A 601 -19.22 44.03 -1.17
CA GLU A 601 -18.70 45.20 -1.86
C GLU A 601 -17.38 44.87 -2.55
N GLN A 602 -17.32 45.08 -3.87
CA GLN A 602 -16.18 44.71 -4.72
C GLN A 602 -14.98 45.64 -4.52
N ASN A 603 -14.26 45.46 -3.44
CA ASN A 603 -12.96 46.09 -3.16
C ASN A 603 -11.78 45.27 -3.71
N ALA A 604 -10.53 45.69 -3.53
CA ALA A 604 -9.37 44.96 -4.03
C ALA A 604 -9.20 43.61 -3.36
N GLU A 605 -9.40 43.53 -2.05
CA GLU A 605 -9.28 42.31 -1.25
C GLU A 605 -10.29 41.22 -1.67
N VAL A 606 -11.57 41.59 -1.86
CA VAL A 606 -12.59 40.66 -2.36
C VAL A 606 -12.27 40.15 -3.76
N ARG A 607 -11.69 41.01 -4.62
CA ARG A 607 -11.29 40.57 -5.97
C ARG A 607 -10.14 39.58 -5.96
N ASP A 608 -9.15 39.81 -5.07
CA ASP A 608 -8.01 38.88 -4.91
C ASP A 608 -8.48 37.52 -4.36
N GLN A 609 -9.42 37.52 -3.40
CA GLN A 609 -10.04 36.28 -2.90
C GLN A 609 -10.83 35.56 -3.99
N VAL A 610 -11.64 36.26 -4.78
CA VAL A 610 -12.37 35.66 -5.91
C VAL A 610 -11.41 35.03 -6.92
N LEU A 611 -10.33 35.72 -7.29
CA LEU A 611 -9.35 35.17 -8.22
C LEU A 611 -8.66 33.90 -7.69
N ALA A 612 -8.30 33.89 -6.41
CA ALA A 612 -7.70 32.72 -5.78
C ALA A 612 -8.66 31.52 -5.76
N LEU A 613 -9.94 31.75 -5.39
CA LEU A 613 -10.96 30.72 -5.41
C LEU A 613 -11.32 30.24 -6.83
N GLU A 614 -11.29 31.12 -7.82
CA GLU A 614 -11.50 30.71 -9.22
C GLU A 614 -10.36 29.83 -9.74
N GLN A 615 -9.11 30.12 -9.38
CA GLN A 615 -7.96 29.27 -9.68
C GLN A 615 -8.03 27.91 -8.97
N GLU A 616 -8.36 27.94 -7.67
CA GLU A 616 -8.57 26.72 -6.90
C GLU A 616 -9.72 25.86 -7.48
N ARG A 617 -10.81 26.52 -7.90
CA ARG A 617 -11.94 25.85 -8.52
C ARG A 617 -11.57 25.14 -9.82
N GLU A 618 -10.76 25.78 -10.67
CA GLU A 618 -10.28 25.20 -11.93
C GLU A 618 -9.41 23.96 -11.64
N PHE A 619 -8.44 24.10 -10.76
CA PHE A 619 -7.59 22.96 -10.32
C PHE A 619 -8.42 21.83 -9.69
N THR A 620 -9.39 22.16 -8.82
CA THR A 620 -10.25 21.16 -8.17
C THR A 620 -11.17 20.47 -9.18
N ALA A 621 -11.67 21.19 -10.17
CA ALA A 621 -12.53 20.63 -11.21
C ALA A 621 -11.79 19.65 -12.13
N ASP A 622 -10.51 19.89 -12.41
CA ASP A 622 -9.67 18.98 -13.20
C ASP A 622 -9.43 17.65 -12.50
N ASN A 623 -9.52 17.63 -11.14
CA ASN A 623 -9.36 16.44 -10.31
C ASN A 623 -10.71 15.87 -9.78
N LEU A 624 -11.82 16.21 -10.43
CA LEU A 624 -13.17 15.78 -10.00
C LEU A 624 -13.36 14.26 -10.05
N TYR A 625 -12.65 13.59 -10.90
CA TYR A 625 -12.72 12.14 -11.04
C TYR A 625 -11.41 11.47 -10.62
N LEU A 626 -11.51 10.40 -9.85
CA LEU A 626 -10.39 9.49 -9.59
C LEU A 626 -10.02 8.72 -10.87
N ILE A 627 -11.05 8.39 -11.69
CA ILE A 627 -10.89 7.75 -13.00
C ILE A 627 -11.87 8.45 -13.95
N GLY A 628 -11.36 9.18 -14.92
CA GLY A 628 -12.16 9.91 -15.91
C GLY A 628 -12.57 9.06 -17.13
N GLU A 629 -13.43 9.62 -17.97
CA GLU A 629 -13.84 8.97 -19.24
C GLU A 629 -12.65 8.71 -20.17
N ALA A 630 -11.67 9.63 -20.19
CA ALA A 630 -10.46 9.50 -21.01
C ALA A 630 -9.57 8.35 -20.53
N ASP A 631 -9.44 8.19 -19.21
CA ASP A 631 -8.64 7.11 -18.59
C ASP A 631 -9.27 5.74 -18.88
N ILE A 632 -10.59 5.62 -18.74
CA ILE A 632 -11.34 4.40 -19.08
C ILE A 632 -11.13 4.05 -20.56
N ALA A 633 -11.25 5.04 -21.47
CA ALA A 633 -11.07 4.80 -22.89
C ALA A 633 -9.64 4.38 -23.24
N ALA A 634 -8.63 4.99 -22.60
CA ALA A 634 -7.22 4.64 -22.75
C ALA A 634 -6.97 3.20 -22.29
N TRP A 635 -7.49 2.83 -21.11
CA TRP A 635 -7.35 1.46 -20.62
C TRP A 635 -8.05 0.43 -21.51
N GLN A 636 -9.30 0.66 -21.90
CA GLN A 636 -10.01 -0.27 -22.78
C GLN A 636 -9.26 -0.51 -24.12
N LYS A 637 -8.63 0.53 -24.64
CA LYS A 637 -7.76 0.41 -25.82
C LYS A 637 -6.50 -0.41 -25.52
N ALA A 638 -5.82 -0.14 -24.40
CA ALA A 638 -4.62 -0.84 -23.97
C ALA A 638 -4.92 -2.31 -23.62
N ALA A 639 -6.03 -2.58 -22.94
CA ALA A 639 -6.46 -3.93 -22.57
C ALA A 639 -6.69 -4.83 -23.79
N ALA A 640 -7.05 -4.28 -24.94
CA ALA A 640 -7.14 -5.04 -26.20
C ALA A 640 -5.78 -5.58 -26.67
N ALA A 641 -4.68 -4.93 -26.31
CA ALA A 641 -3.30 -5.33 -26.57
C ALA A 641 -2.64 -6.13 -25.43
N MET A 642 -3.40 -6.43 -24.38
CA MET A 642 -2.90 -7.10 -23.17
C MET A 642 -2.37 -8.49 -23.48
N VAL A 643 -1.25 -8.82 -22.89
CA VAL A 643 -0.62 -10.14 -22.92
C VAL A 643 -0.39 -10.60 -21.49
N ILE A 644 -1.07 -11.65 -21.10
CA ILE A 644 -0.82 -12.35 -19.86
C ILE A 644 0.03 -13.57 -20.20
N PRO A 645 1.31 -13.60 -19.80
CA PRO A 645 2.18 -14.72 -20.11
C PRO A 645 1.72 -15.95 -19.32
N GLU A 646 1.40 -17.05 -20.01
CA GLU A 646 1.16 -18.33 -19.35
C GLU A 646 2.43 -18.95 -18.78
N GLU A 647 3.58 -18.47 -19.24
CA GLU A 647 4.92 -18.93 -18.84
C GLU A 647 5.95 -17.82 -18.93
N ASN A 648 6.93 -17.87 -18.05
CA ASN A 648 8.10 -17.00 -18.10
C ASN A 648 9.15 -17.62 -19.04
N PHE A 649 9.29 -17.07 -20.26
CA PHE A 649 10.36 -17.45 -21.19
C PHE A 649 11.70 -16.74 -20.92
N TYR A 650 11.70 -15.70 -20.09
CA TYR A 650 12.93 -15.01 -19.69
C TYR A 650 13.61 -15.76 -18.52
N THR A 651 14.05 -16.98 -18.83
CA THR A 651 14.62 -17.92 -17.87
C THR A 651 16.02 -17.50 -17.41
N GLN A 652 16.51 -18.13 -16.35
CA GLN A 652 17.85 -17.94 -15.85
C GLN A 652 18.92 -18.27 -16.91
N GLU A 653 18.67 -19.25 -17.78
CA GLU A 653 19.55 -19.61 -18.89
C GLU A 653 19.64 -18.49 -19.93
N ILE A 654 18.54 -17.85 -20.29
CA ILE A 654 18.53 -16.69 -21.19
C ILE A 654 19.29 -15.52 -20.56
N MET A 655 19.08 -15.27 -19.25
CA MET A 655 19.82 -14.24 -18.53
C MET A 655 21.34 -14.50 -18.53
N GLN A 656 21.78 -15.73 -18.31
CA GLN A 656 23.20 -16.09 -18.39
C GLN A 656 23.78 -15.92 -19.81
N LEU A 657 23.01 -16.23 -20.84
CA LEU A 657 23.42 -16.00 -22.24
C LEU A 657 23.54 -14.51 -22.54
N ARG A 658 22.61 -13.69 -22.06
CA ARG A 658 22.65 -12.23 -22.13
C ARG A 658 23.94 -11.69 -21.47
N ASP A 659 24.24 -12.11 -20.26
CA ASP A 659 25.41 -11.65 -19.52
C ASP A 659 26.73 -12.00 -20.26
N ARG A 660 26.79 -13.18 -20.88
CA ARG A 660 27.93 -13.57 -21.71
C ARG A 660 28.05 -12.73 -22.99
N LEU A 661 26.93 -12.32 -23.60
CA LEU A 661 26.89 -11.40 -24.72
C LEU A 661 27.45 -10.03 -24.31
N LEU A 662 26.94 -9.45 -23.22
CA LEU A 662 27.35 -8.14 -22.72
C LEU A 662 28.83 -8.10 -22.29
N GLN A 663 29.36 -9.21 -21.77
CA GLN A 663 30.79 -9.35 -21.43
C GLN A 663 31.69 -9.59 -22.66
N GLY A 664 31.12 -9.69 -23.87
CA GLY A 664 31.87 -10.01 -25.09
C GLY A 664 32.37 -11.45 -25.17
N ASN A 665 31.92 -12.35 -24.27
CA ASN A 665 32.26 -13.77 -24.23
C ASN A 665 31.43 -14.61 -25.21
N LEU A 666 30.40 -13.99 -25.82
CA LEU A 666 29.52 -14.61 -26.81
C LEU A 666 29.22 -13.58 -27.92
N SER A 667 29.30 -13.99 -29.19
CA SER A 667 28.90 -13.12 -30.30
C SER A 667 27.38 -13.01 -30.37
N LEU A 668 26.85 -11.95 -31.00
CA LEU A 668 25.41 -11.79 -31.20
C LEU A 668 24.78 -13.00 -31.91
N ASP A 669 25.39 -13.49 -32.99
CA ASP A 669 24.89 -14.68 -33.70
C ASP A 669 24.90 -15.92 -32.77
N GLY A 670 25.99 -16.09 -32.00
CA GLY A 670 26.07 -17.17 -31.00
C GLY A 670 25.05 -17.07 -29.87
N PHE A 671 24.70 -15.86 -29.48
CA PHE A 671 23.61 -15.60 -28.50
C PHE A 671 22.25 -16.01 -29.07
N LEU A 672 21.90 -15.53 -30.25
CA LEU A 672 20.62 -15.83 -30.89
C LEU A 672 20.48 -17.35 -31.17
N ASP A 673 21.55 -18.01 -31.64
CA ASP A 673 21.56 -19.46 -31.87
C ASP A 673 21.37 -20.26 -30.56
N GLN A 674 22.04 -19.86 -29.46
CA GLN A 674 21.92 -20.58 -28.19
C GLN A 674 20.56 -20.34 -27.52
N CYS A 675 20.00 -19.10 -27.62
CA CYS A 675 18.64 -18.83 -27.19
C CYS A 675 17.62 -19.65 -27.98
N SER A 676 17.76 -19.75 -29.31
CA SER A 676 16.89 -20.59 -30.15
C SER A 676 16.95 -22.06 -29.75
N GLN A 677 18.17 -22.60 -29.52
CA GLN A 677 18.34 -23.97 -29.05
C GLN A 677 17.69 -24.23 -27.69
N HIS A 678 17.83 -23.27 -26.77
CA HIS A 678 17.20 -23.36 -25.46
C HIS A 678 15.66 -23.41 -25.60
N MET A 679 15.06 -22.55 -26.42
CA MET A 679 13.63 -22.56 -26.68
C MET A 679 13.17 -23.87 -27.34
N GLU A 680 13.95 -24.42 -28.30
CA GLU A 680 13.64 -25.73 -28.91
C GLU A 680 13.66 -26.85 -27.87
N MET A 681 14.55 -26.81 -26.87
CA MET A 681 14.54 -27.78 -25.77
C MET A 681 13.28 -27.66 -24.91
N ILE A 682 12.90 -26.42 -24.54
CA ILE A 682 11.66 -26.18 -23.79
C ILE A 682 10.43 -26.73 -24.55
N TYR A 683 10.32 -26.45 -25.84
CA TYR A 683 9.20 -26.95 -26.66
C TYR A 683 9.23 -28.49 -26.83
N ALA A 684 10.41 -29.09 -26.97
CA ALA A 684 10.53 -30.52 -27.07
C ALA A 684 10.16 -31.26 -25.77
N GLU A 685 10.50 -30.69 -24.61
CA GLU A 685 10.09 -31.22 -23.30
C GLU A 685 8.56 -31.21 -23.13
N ARG A 686 7.89 -30.28 -23.79
CA ARG A 686 6.42 -30.12 -23.80
C ARG A 686 5.73 -31.00 -24.83
N GLY A 687 6.47 -31.61 -25.77
CA GLY A 687 5.89 -32.42 -26.86
C GLY A 687 5.29 -31.56 -27.98
N GLU A 688 5.70 -30.33 -28.15
CA GLU A 688 5.25 -29.37 -29.16
C GLU A 688 6.09 -29.34 -30.45
#